data_ccce56145dfba6b5f329cc232eb4f2be
#
_entry.id   ccce56145dfba6b5f329cc232eb4f2be
#
_cell.length_a   1.000
_cell.length_b   1.000
_cell.length_c   1.000
_cell.angle_alpha   90.00
_cell.angle_beta   90.00
_cell.angle_gamma   90.00
#
_symmetry.space_group_name_H-M   'P 1'
#
loop_
_entity.id
_entity.type
_entity.pdbx_description
1 polymer ?
#
loop_
_entity_poly.entity_id
_entity_poly.type
_entity_poly.pdbx_seq_one_letter_code
_entity_poly.pdbx_strand_id
1 'polypeptide(L)'
;MATSTKPAGGSSPRWYAEGAAEVAGALGVDPQHGLSADEVRSRLQTTGPNRLAGGKKESGFQAFVRQYQDFMQIVLLAAAAINQLVTGDTATSVVLAGLTVFNAVIGLRQEAKAEESVKALAQMLKNVARVRRDGQAIEIDAEEVVPGDVVLVEAGNRVPADGRIVVAATLEIEEAALTGESLPVSKGTDPVQGTEVPLGDRTCMAYMNSSVTRGRGELIVTATGMQTEIGHIADLLSKTEADKTPLQKQLDGLSKIIATIAGIALVLVVVIGLIRGDSFDTLFITGVALAVAAIPTGLPAVVTALLSIGTREIARRNAIVKRLPAVETLGSTSVICSDKTGTLTLNKMTAREMVIPGQNRFTVSGEGYSTEGEIKHVGGENFDLDPYLLPTVLCADAVLDGEVLIGDPTEGALIVLGAKGGLDIDETRRTYPRIAEVPFDSDYKFMATFHEMTGTDGPVVRCYVKGAPDVLIERGGSYRTPDGALLSITDENRHLALDANDRIAQGGERVMVVAQRDLEPSTFDPNGDLIGLVRDLTLLAMVGIVDPPRSEAKAAIAECKGAGIRVRMITGDHATTAGAIGTELGIQGRAITGAEFAAMSDDELQQQLPDIGVIARVAPEDKLRLVRLLQRMGNVVAMTGDGVNDAPALKAADIGVAMGITGTEVSKEAAVMILTDDNFATIVGAVEYGRGLYDNLLKYLRFQMSTLVAYIAIFIGAGIFSIAGGIPLNPLQILWLNMVVDIPIAVALGFDEPTSGLMERAPRPVGAPVLSTPNWIRLCAQGAVMTVGALVAYQIGDSRYDALIASTMLLTTLSLFHLAGGLLARDQVGTIFSRAAIPGPTQLRRYGVALLAIVAVTAIGFLQRVVGTTSLSFSQWWICIGLAATLIVVEEVIKIFVRRRARQQTPKVPETTMPVAVSA
;
A
#
# COMPACT_ATOMS: atom_id res chain seq x y z
N MET A 1 -16.29 43.96 15.64
CA MET A 1 -16.75 43.30 16.89
C MET A 1 -18.08 42.66 16.59
N ALA A 2 -18.11 41.39 16.35
CA ALA A 2 -19.32 40.55 16.35
C ALA A 2 -18.92 39.25 17.07
N THR A 3 -19.38 39.15 18.28
CA THR A 3 -19.17 38.03 19.20
C THR A 3 -19.90 36.81 18.67
N SER A 4 -19.15 35.83 18.18
CA SER A 4 -19.64 34.48 17.90
C SER A 4 -19.89 33.78 19.23
N THR A 5 -21.12 33.70 19.65
CA THR A 5 -21.60 32.84 20.75
C THR A 5 -21.57 31.39 20.27
N LYS A 6 -20.61 30.62 20.79
CA LYS A 6 -20.54 29.17 20.74
C LYS A 6 -21.80 28.63 21.47
N PRO A 7 -22.64 27.75 20.88
CA PRO A 7 -23.68 27.11 21.65
C PRO A 7 -23.05 26.13 22.64
N ALA A 8 -23.46 26.22 23.89
CA ALA A 8 -23.10 25.33 24.98
C ALA A 8 -23.60 23.90 24.67
N GLY A 9 -22.83 22.92 25.17
CA GLY A 9 -23.00 21.48 24.99
C GLY A 9 -24.45 20.97 25.05
N GLY A 10 -25.04 20.73 23.89
CA GLY A 10 -26.21 19.92 23.71
C GLY A 10 -25.77 18.50 23.36
N SER A 11 -26.21 17.51 24.13
CA SER A 11 -26.07 16.11 23.76
C SER A 11 -26.65 15.90 22.35
N SER A 12 -25.90 15.25 21.45
CA SER A 12 -26.39 14.86 20.13
C SER A 12 -27.76 14.16 20.26
N PRO A 13 -28.73 14.44 19.37
CA PRO A 13 -30.04 13.80 19.42
C PRO A 13 -29.90 12.28 19.41
N ARG A 14 -30.65 11.58 20.25
CA ARG A 14 -30.61 10.12 20.36
C ARG A 14 -31.59 9.51 19.37
N TRP A 15 -31.26 9.56 18.09
CA TRP A 15 -32.12 9.11 17.00
C TRP A 15 -32.60 7.66 17.14
N TYR A 16 -31.84 6.80 17.83
CA TYR A 16 -32.21 5.41 18.10
C TYR A 16 -33.36 5.28 19.10
N ALA A 17 -33.58 6.29 19.97
CA ALA A 17 -34.64 6.28 20.96
C ALA A 17 -35.94 6.91 20.43
N GLU A 18 -35.92 7.55 19.27
CA GLU A 18 -37.05 8.24 18.66
C GLU A 18 -37.74 7.35 17.64
N GLY A 19 -39.07 7.48 17.49
CA GLY A 19 -39.83 6.79 16.46
C GLY A 19 -39.49 7.30 15.05
N ALA A 20 -39.63 6.45 14.03
CA ALA A 20 -39.30 6.82 12.64
C ALA A 20 -40.04 8.08 12.15
N ALA A 21 -41.30 8.26 12.52
CA ALA A 21 -42.10 9.45 12.20
C ALA A 21 -41.62 10.72 12.93
N GLU A 22 -41.14 10.58 14.15
CA GLU A 22 -40.58 11.68 14.95
C GLU A 22 -39.27 12.18 14.34
N VAL A 23 -38.40 11.25 13.94
CA VAL A 23 -37.11 11.56 13.23
C VAL A 23 -37.41 12.25 11.90
N ALA A 24 -38.37 11.74 11.11
CA ALA A 24 -38.78 12.36 9.85
C ALA A 24 -39.27 13.80 10.05
N GLY A 25 -40.10 14.02 11.10
CA GLY A 25 -40.59 15.34 11.47
C GLY A 25 -39.49 16.28 11.94
N ALA A 26 -38.56 15.81 12.79
CA ALA A 26 -37.42 16.58 13.29
C ALA A 26 -36.46 17.01 12.19
N LEU A 27 -36.27 16.17 11.16
CA LEU A 27 -35.42 16.45 10.00
C LEU A 27 -36.19 17.15 8.85
N GLY A 28 -37.52 17.35 8.99
CA GLY A 28 -38.32 18.04 8.00
C GLY A 28 -38.38 17.30 6.66
N VAL A 29 -38.51 15.98 6.67
CA VAL A 29 -38.56 15.16 5.46
C VAL A 29 -39.79 14.27 5.42
N ASP A 30 -40.45 14.18 4.26
CA ASP A 30 -41.43 13.15 3.99
C ASP A 30 -40.76 11.91 3.40
N PRO A 31 -40.76 10.75 4.09
CA PRO A 31 -40.12 9.55 3.57
C PRO A 31 -40.63 9.08 2.19
N GLN A 32 -41.85 9.41 1.82
CA GLN A 32 -42.45 9.02 0.53
C GLN A 32 -41.93 9.88 -0.62
N HIS A 33 -41.68 11.17 -0.39
CA HIS A 33 -41.24 12.13 -1.39
C HIS A 33 -39.73 12.42 -1.36
N GLY A 34 -39.09 12.31 -0.19
CA GLY A 34 -37.71 12.73 -0.02
C GLY A 34 -37.53 14.25 -0.01
N LEU A 35 -36.29 14.71 -0.07
CA LEU A 35 -35.95 16.13 -0.15
C LEU A 35 -36.09 16.68 -1.56
N SER A 36 -36.48 17.96 -1.67
CA SER A 36 -36.44 18.69 -2.92
C SER A 36 -35.02 19.12 -3.30
N ALA A 37 -34.78 19.37 -4.60
CA ALA A 37 -33.45 19.80 -5.08
C ALA A 37 -32.96 21.11 -4.44
N ASP A 38 -33.87 22.01 -4.04
CA ASP A 38 -33.51 23.26 -3.35
C ASP A 38 -33.11 23.03 -1.90
N GLU A 39 -33.80 22.15 -1.19
CA GLU A 39 -33.48 21.75 0.17
C GLU A 39 -32.13 21.05 0.23
N VAL A 40 -31.85 20.13 -0.69
CA VAL A 40 -30.56 19.46 -0.81
C VAL A 40 -29.42 20.49 -0.98
N ARG A 41 -29.58 21.47 -1.87
CA ARG A 41 -28.57 22.52 -2.07
C ARG A 41 -28.33 23.34 -0.79
N SER A 42 -29.40 23.69 -0.10
CA SER A 42 -29.34 24.44 1.17
C SER A 42 -28.64 23.64 2.27
N ARG A 43 -28.98 22.35 2.41
CA ARG A 43 -28.37 21.46 3.41
C ARG A 43 -26.90 21.19 3.08
N LEU A 44 -26.58 20.95 1.81
CA LEU A 44 -25.19 20.75 1.38
C LEU A 44 -24.31 21.99 1.65
N GLN A 45 -24.85 23.21 1.49
CA GLN A 45 -24.13 24.43 1.87
C GLN A 45 -23.91 24.57 3.37
N THR A 46 -24.80 24.03 4.18
CA THR A 46 -24.75 24.14 5.66
C THR A 46 -23.87 23.05 6.28
N THR A 47 -24.04 21.80 5.85
CA THR A 47 -23.35 20.62 6.42
C THR A 47 -22.05 20.30 5.69
N GLY A 48 -21.88 20.78 4.45
CA GLY A 48 -20.79 20.38 3.58
C GLY A 48 -20.99 18.98 2.95
N PRO A 49 -20.08 18.53 2.12
CA PRO A 49 -20.13 17.21 1.49
C PRO A 49 -19.97 16.08 2.51
N ASN A 50 -20.63 14.94 2.26
CA ASN A 50 -20.52 13.73 3.06
C ASN A 50 -19.18 13.03 2.83
N ARG A 51 -18.15 13.57 3.47
CA ARG A 51 -16.78 13.01 3.41
C ARG A 51 -16.07 13.19 4.73
N LEU A 52 -15.16 12.30 5.03
CA LEU A 52 -14.24 12.44 6.17
C LEU A 52 -13.25 13.57 5.88
N ALA A 53 -12.95 14.40 6.88
CA ALA A 53 -12.09 15.56 6.71
C ALA A 53 -10.66 15.14 6.38
N GLY A 54 -10.20 15.41 5.16
CA GLY A 54 -8.78 15.45 4.85
C GLY A 54 -8.11 16.64 5.55
N GLY A 55 -6.77 16.55 5.82
CA GLY A 55 -5.99 17.58 6.54
C GLY A 55 -6.21 19.00 6.00
N LYS A 56 -6.07 20.00 6.87
CA LYS A 56 -6.24 21.42 6.51
C LYS A 56 -5.37 21.82 5.32
N LYS A 57 -5.96 22.38 4.28
CA LYS A 57 -5.23 22.95 3.14
C LYS A 57 -4.44 24.18 3.61
N GLU A 58 -3.11 24.14 3.44
CA GLU A 58 -2.28 25.34 3.62
C GLU A 58 -2.62 26.39 2.55
N SER A 59 -2.57 27.67 2.93
CA SER A 59 -2.68 28.76 1.94
C SER A 59 -1.42 28.79 1.06
N GLY A 60 -1.54 29.18 -0.21
CA GLY A 60 -0.40 29.25 -1.13
C GLY A 60 0.73 30.16 -0.60
N PHE A 61 0.39 31.20 0.18
CA PHE A 61 1.38 32.07 0.83
C PHE A 61 2.10 31.35 2.00
N GLN A 62 1.39 30.59 2.81
CA GLN A 62 2.00 29.79 3.87
C GLN A 62 2.95 28.72 3.29
N ALA A 63 2.53 28.05 2.22
CA ALA A 63 3.38 27.09 1.51
C ALA A 63 4.63 27.77 0.94
N PHE A 64 4.51 29.01 0.40
CA PHE A 64 5.66 29.77 -0.08
C PHE A 64 6.63 30.14 1.06
N VAL A 65 6.15 30.64 2.18
CA VAL A 65 6.97 30.96 3.34
C VAL A 65 7.65 29.72 3.92
N ARG A 66 6.97 28.58 3.90
CA ARG A 66 7.54 27.29 4.32
C ARG A 66 8.77 26.89 3.51
N GLN A 67 8.85 27.23 2.22
CA GLN A 67 10.05 26.98 1.41
C GLN A 67 11.29 27.69 1.96
N TYR A 68 11.13 28.81 2.66
CA TYR A 68 12.23 29.53 3.31
C TYR A 68 12.62 29.00 4.70
N GLN A 69 11.97 27.93 5.19
CA GLN A 69 12.43 27.19 6.38
C GLN A 69 13.61 26.25 6.06
N ASP A 70 13.89 26.04 4.78
CA ASP A 70 15.08 25.32 4.36
C ASP A 70 16.34 26.14 4.70
N PHE A 71 17.27 25.49 5.42
CA PHE A 71 18.51 26.12 5.88
C PHE A 71 19.32 26.74 4.74
N MET A 72 19.33 26.08 3.57
CA MET A 72 20.07 26.55 2.40
C MET A 72 19.48 27.83 1.79
N GLN A 73 18.16 27.96 1.78
CA GLN A 73 17.46 29.17 1.34
C GLN A 73 17.80 30.38 2.25
N ILE A 74 17.86 30.12 3.56
CA ILE A 74 18.24 31.13 4.55
C ILE A 74 19.68 31.58 4.30
N VAL A 75 20.62 30.65 4.06
CA VAL A 75 22.02 30.99 3.77
C VAL A 75 22.16 31.84 2.49
N LEU A 76 21.46 31.51 1.41
CA LEU A 76 21.47 32.29 0.17
C LEU A 76 20.88 33.68 0.37
N LEU A 77 19.80 33.82 1.10
CA LEU A 77 19.18 35.12 1.38
C LEU A 77 20.08 35.97 2.25
N ALA A 78 20.72 35.39 3.25
CA ALA A 78 21.71 36.03 4.09
C ALA A 78 22.92 36.50 3.26
N ALA A 79 23.44 35.64 2.35
CA ALA A 79 24.51 35.96 1.44
C ALA A 79 24.15 37.16 0.52
N ALA A 80 22.92 37.18 -0.03
CA ALA A 80 22.44 38.31 -0.83
C ALA A 80 22.39 39.63 -0.03
N ALA A 81 21.87 39.60 1.20
CA ALA A 81 21.79 40.76 2.07
C ALA A 81 23.17 41.28 2.48
N ILE A 82 24.07 40.37 2.88
CA ILE A 82 25.44 40.74 3.28
C ILE A 82 26.21 41.28 2.06
N ASN A 83 26.07 40.67 0.87
CA ASN A 83 26.71 41.19 -0.35
C ASN A 83 26.29 42.64 -0.64
N GLN A 84 24.98 42.93 -0.51
CA GLN A 84 24.48 44.30 -0.72
C GLN A 84 25.05 45.31 0.30
N LEU A 85 25.15 44.89 1.57
CA LEU A 85 25.60 45.77 2.66
C LEU A 85 27.12 46.00 2.62
N VAL A 86 27.88 45.00 2.19
CA VAL A 86 29.36 45.02 2.27
C VAL A 86 30.00 45.50 0.97
N THR A 87 29.61 44.92 -0.16
CA THR A 87 30.24 45.24 -1.46
C THR A 87 29.48 46.31 -2.25
N GLY A 88 28.17 46.54 -1.93
CA GLY A 88 27.31 47.41 -2.73
C GLY A 88 26.98 46.84 -4.13
N ASP A 89 27.42 45.62 -4.45
CA ASP A 89 27.15 44.98 -5.74
C ASP A 89 25.70 44.51 -5.84
N THR A 90 24.88 45.43 -6.37
CA THR A 90 23.43 45.21 -6.54
C THR A 90 23.14 44.09 -7.53
N ALA A 91 23.98 43.89 -8.56
CA ALA A 91 23.75 42.85 -9.58
C ALA A 91 23.83 41.45 -8.97
N THR A 92 24.90 41.14 -8.25
CA THR A 92 25.06 39.84 -7.56
C THR A 92 24.00 39.64 -6.49
N SER A 93 23.66 40.68 -5.70
CA SER A 93 22.64 40.61 -4.66
C SER A 93 21.26 40.32 -5.23
N VAL A 94 20.86 40.95 -6.33
CA VAL A 94 19.59 40.70 -7.03
C VAL A 94 19.54 39.27 -7.61
N VAL A 95 20.65 38.79 -8.19
CA VAL A 95 20.74 37.42 -8.73
C VAL A 95 20.59 36.39 -7.61
N LEU A 96 21.29 36.56 -6.49
CA LEU A 96 21.17 35.65 -5.34
C LEU A 96 19.76 35.66 -4.74
N ALA A 97 19.15 36.83 -4.52
CA ALA A 97 17.78 36.93 -4.04
C ALA A 97 16.77 36.35 -5.05
N GLY A 98 16.96 36.67 -6.34
CA GLY A 98 16.16 36.10 -7.43
C GLY A 98 16.20 34.57 -7.48
N LEU A 99 17.37 33.99 -7.20
CA LEU A 99 17.56 32.54 -7.14
C LEU A 99 16.75 31.89 -6.01
N THR A 100 16.69 32.51 -4.82
CA THR A 100 15.87 31.99 -3.71
C THR A 100 14.38 31.99 -4.08
N VAL A 101 13.90 33.08 -4.71
CA VAL A 101 12.51 33.18 -5.19
C VAL A 101 12.24 32.12 -6.27
N PHE A 102 13.16 31.96 -7.22
CA PHE A 102 13.05 30.98 -8.29
C PHE A 102 12.98 29.53 -7.75
N ASN A 103 13.86 29.19 -6.81
CA ASN A 103 13.85 27.88 -6.15
C ASN A 103 12.53 27.63 -5.38
N ALA A 104 12.04 28.64 -4.64
CA ALA A 104 10.78 28.53 -3.92
C ALA A 104 9.59 28.33 -4.87
N VAL A 105 9.54 29.05 -6.00
CA VAL A 105 8.49 28.92 -7.00
C VAL A 105 8.53 27.55 -7.69
N ILE A 106 9.74 27.06 -8.04
CA ILE A 106 9.89 25.72 -8.63
C ILE A 106 9.46 24.65 -7.63
N GLY A 107 9.90 24.74 -6.36
CA GLY A 107 9.51 23.82 -5.30
C GLY A 107 7.99 23.74 -5.14
N LEU A 108 7.32 24.89 -5.05
CA LEU A 108 5.85 24.97 -4.98
C LEU A 108 5.14 24.37 -6.20
N ARG A 109 5.62 24.66 -7.43
CA ARG A 109 5.02 24.08 -8.63
C ARG A 109 5.17 22.57 -8.69
N GLN A 110 6.31 22.05 -8.25
CA GLN A 110 6.54 20.60 -8.19
C GLN A 110 5.65 19.92 -7.14
N GLU A 111 5.53 20.54 -5.95
CA GLU A 111 4.66 20.06 -4.87
C GLU A 111 3.19 20.06 -5.32
N ALA A 112 2.70 21.14 -5.92
CA ALA A 112 1.36 21.26 -6.45
C ALA A 112 1.05 20.20 -7.53
N LYS A 113 1.99 19.96 -8.45
CA LYS A 113 1.84 18.95 -9.51
C LYS A 113 1.85 17.54 -8.94
N ALA A 114 2.60 17.28 -7.89
CA ALA A 114 2.62 16.02 -7.18
C ALA A 114 1.29 15.76 -6.45
N GLU A 115 0.75 16.77 -5.74
CA GLU A 115 -0.57 16.68 -5.12
C GLU A 115 -1.71 16.46 -6.13
N GLU A 116 -1.66 17.16 -7.27
CA GLU A 116 -2.65 16.99 -8.33
C GLU A 116 -2.68 15.54 -8.86
N SER A 117 -1.51 14.93 -9.04
CA SER A 117 -1.39 13.54 -9.47
C SER A 117 -2.00 12.57 -8.46
N VAL A 118 -1.78 12.79 -7.17
CA VAL A 118 -2.37 11.96 -6.08
C VAL A 118 -3.89 12.16 -6.01
N LYS A 119 -4.39 13.40 -6.15
CA LYS A 119 -5.84 13.67 -6.17
C LYS A 119 -6.56 13.01 -7.34
N ALA A 120 -5.97 13.06 -8.55
CA ALA A 120 -6.56 12.41 -9.71
C ALA A 120 -6.72 10.89 -9.54
N LEU A 121 -5.79 10.24 -8.80
CA LEU A 121 -5.87 8.82 -8.48
C LEU A 121 -6.90 8.53 -7.38
N ALA A 122 -7.02 9.39 -6.39
CA ALA A 122 -8.03 9.25 -5.33
C ALA A 122 -9.47 9.39 -5.86
N GLN A 123 -9.68 10.17 -6.94
CA GLN A 123 -10.99 10.30 -7.59
C GLN A 123 -11.47 9.06 -8.36
N MET A 124 -10.61 8.04 -8.53
CA MET A 124 -11.01 6.77 -9.15
C MET A 124 -11.80 5.85 -8.20
N LEU A 125 -11.88 6.18 -6.90
CA LEU A 125 -12.59 5.42 -5.86
C LEU A 125 -13.92 6.11 -5.51
N LYS A 126 -14.84 6.26 -6.46
CA LYS A 126 -16.15 6.87 -6.20
C LYS A 126 -17.14 5.85 -5.66
N ASN A 127 -17.75 6.15 -4.53
CA ASN A 127 -18.91 5.42 -4.00
C ASN A 127 -20.21 6.09 -4.47
N VAL A 128 -21.20 5.28 -4.87
CA VAL A 128 -22.53 5.75 -5.27
C VAL A 128 -23.57 5.43 -4.20
N ALA A 129 -24.59 6.25 -4.09
CA ALA A 129 -25.72 6.07 -3.19
C ALA A 129 -27.04 6.19 -3.94
N ARG A 130 -28.02 5.33 -3.62
CA ARG A 130 -29.36 5.40 -4.18
C ARG A 130 -30.27 6.11 -3.20
N VAL A 131 -30.82 7.25 -3.60
CA VAL A 131 -31.66 8.11 -2.73
C VAL A 131 -33.01 8.42 -3.37
N ARG A 132 -34.00 8.69 -2.52
CA ARG A 132 -35.28 9.21 -2.98
C ARG A 132 -35.31 10.73 -2.82
N ARG A 133 -35.44 11.47 -3.94
CA ARG A 133 -35.58 12.94 -3.99
C ARG A 133 -36.70 13.31 -4.96
N ASP A 134 -37.50 14.32 -4.63
CA ASP A 134 -38.66 14.74 -5.43
C ASP A 134 -39.58 13.56 -5.84
N GLY A 135 -39.77 12.57 -4.98
CA GLY A 135 -40.58 11.37 -5.20
C GLY A 135 -39.93 10.31 -6.12
N GLN A 136 -38.72 10.53 -6.63
CA GLN A 136 -38.03 9.61 -7.54
C GLN A 136 -36.77 9.00 -6.87
N ALA A 137 -36.55 7.71 -7.11
CA ALA A 137 -35.32 7.04 -6.74
C ALA A 137 -34.23 7.35 -7.78
N ILE A 138 -33.16 8.00 -7.36
CA ILE A 138 -32.03 8.39 -8.21
C ILE A 138 -30.72 7.92 -7.61
N GLU A 139 -29.73 7.68 -8.46
CA GLU A 139 -28.36 7.36 -8.05
C GLU A 139 -27.50 8.63 -8.07
N ILE A 140 -26.80 8.89 -6.97
CA ILE A 140 -25.95 10.06 -6.78
C ILE A 140 -24.56 9.64 -6.27
N ASP A 141 -23.60 10.56 -6.32
CA ASP A 141 -22.33 10.39 -5.60
C ASP A 141 -22.58 10.38 -4.10
N ALA A 142 -22.03 9.43 -3.36
CA ALA A 142 -22.20 9.34 -1.91
C ALA A 142 -21.74 10.60 -1.17
N GLU A 143 -20.83 11.41 -1.73
CA GLU A 143 -20.43 12.71 -1.18
C GLU A 143 -21.57 13.77 -1.23
N GLU A 144 -22.59 13.58 -2.08
CA GLU A 144 -23.72 14.49 -2.21
C GLU A 144 -24.90 14.17 -1.27
N VAL A 145 -24.76 13.13 -0.46
CA VAL A 145 -25.76 12.75 0.56
C VAL A 145 -25.78 13.79 1.67
N VAL A 146 -26.98 14.24 2.07
CA VAL A 146 -27.19 15.24 3.13
C VAL A 146 -28.11 14.70 4.24
N PRO A 147 -28.04 15.24 5.47
CA PRO A 147 -28.98 14.88 6.53
C PRO A 147 -30.43 15.13 6.08
N GLY A 148 -31.31 14.12 6.29
CA GLY A 148 -32.70 14.11 5.82
C GLY A 148 -32.89 13.45 4.45
N ASP A 149 -31.86 13.07 3.72
CA ASP A 149 -32.03 12.22 2.52
C ASP A 149 -32.64 10.87 2.91
N VAL A 150 -33.49 10.34 2.04
CA VAL A 150 -34.03 8.98 2.16
C VAL A 150 -33.19 8.06 1.29
N VAL A 151 -32.34 7.26 1.92
CA VAL A 151 -31.46 6.31 1.25
C VAL A 151 -32.16 4.96 1.14
N LEU A 152 -32.08 4.36 -0.04
CA LEU A 152 -32.59 3.05 -0.38
C LEU A 152 -31.43 2.06 -0.39
N VAL A 153 -31.50 1.02 0.45
CA VAL A 153 -30.45 -0.01 0.55
C VAL A 153 -31.02 -1.39 0.31
N GLU A 154 -30.23 -2.23 -0.34
CA GLU A 154 -30.52 -3.64 -0.60
C GLU A 154 -29.25 -4.48 -0.44
N ALA A 155 -29.41 -5.80 -0.35
CA ALA A 155 -28.28 -6.73 -0.22
C ALA A 155 -27.18 -6.43 -1.24
N GLY A 156 -25.92 -6.32 -0.77
CA GLY A 156 -24.75 -5.92 -1.56
C GLY A 156 -24.44 -4.41 -1.54
N ASN A 157 -25.37 -3.55 -1.07
CA ASN A 157 -25.10 -2.12 -0.95
C ASN A 157 -24.28 -1.80 0.32
N ARG A 158 -23.53 -0.67 0.25
CA ARG A 158 -22.95 -0.03 1.43
C ARG A 158 -23.82 1.13 1.89
N VAL A 159 -23.97 1.28 3.21
CA VAL A 159 -24.66 2.40 3.82
C VAL A 159 -23.81 3.67 3.66
N PRO A 160 -24.30 4.72 2.98
CA PRO A 160 -23.47 5.89 2.61
C PRO A 160 -23.27 6.89 3.77
N ALA A 161 -24.15 6.88 4.79
CA ALA A 161 -24.14 7.82 5.91
C ALA A 161 -24.90 7.21 7.09
N ASP A 162 -24.73 7.74 8.30
CA ASP A 162 -25.52 7.25 9.46
C ASP A 162 -26.98 7.63 9.27
N GLY A 163 -27.87 6.67 9.50
CA GLY A 163 -29.30 6.86 9.27
C GLY A 163 -30.21 6.07 10.21
N ARG A 164 -31.43 6.58 10.41
CA ARG A 164 -32.53 5.93 11.11
C ARG A 164 -33.35 5.10 10.13
N ILE A 165 -33.45 3.80 10.39
CA ILE A 165 -34.21 2.87 9.54
C ILE A 165 -35.70 3.16 9.68
N VAL A 166 -36.40 3.37 8.56
CA VAL A 166 -37.82 3.64 8.49
C VAL A 166 -38.60 2.51 7.81
N VAL A 167 -37.94 1.72 6.99
CA VAL A 167 -38.47 0.48 6.41
C VAL A 167 -37.40 -0.60 6.50
N ALA A 168 -37.77 -1.79 6.98
CA ALA A 168 -36.90 -2.96 7.02
C ALA A 168 -37.70 -4.18 6.53
N ALA A 169 -37.22 -4.82 5.50
CA ALA A 169 -37.75 -6.09 5.00
C ALA A 169 -36.65 -7.13 5.05
N THR A 170 -36.63 -7.94 6.11
CA THR A 170 -35.57 -8.93 6.40
C THR A 170 -34.16 -8.33 6.29
N LEU A 171 -33.99 -7.09 6.77
CA LEU A 171 -32.75 -6.33 6.62
C LEU A 171 -31.72 -6.79 7.65
N GLU A 172 -30.55 -7.23 7.15
CA GLU A 172 -29.39 -7.56 7.95
C GLU A 172 -28.21 -6.74 7.49
N ILE A 173 -27.47 -6.15 8.45
CA ILE A 173 -26.33 -5.27 8.17
C ILE A 173 -25.12 -5.79 8.95
N GLU A 174 -24.01 -5.98 8.24
CA GLU A 174 -22.72 -6.28 8.84
C GLU A 174 -22.09 -4.99 9.36
N GLU A 175 -21.96 -4.91 10.67
CA GLU A 175 -21.40 -3.77 11.40
C GLU A 175 -20.08 -4.12 12.11
N ALA A 176 -19.44 -5.21 11.71
CA ALA A 176 -18.19 -5.71 12.31
C ALA A 176 -17.11 -4.61 12.40
N ALA A 177 -17.06 -3.75 11.41
CA ALA A 177 -16.13 -2.63 11.34
C ALA A 177 -16.28 -1.60 12.48
N LEU A 178 -17.49 -1.48 13.08
CA LEU A 178 -17.80 -0.55 14.16
C LEU A 178 -17.93 -1.24 15.51
N THR A 179 -18.54 -2.42 15.52
CA THR A 179 -18.90 -3.15 16.76
C THR A 179 -17.86 -4.20 17.14
N GLY A 180 -17.08 -4.69 16.19
CA GLY A 180 -16.17 -5.84 16.36
C GLY A 180 -16.87 -7.20 16.30
N GLU A 181 -18.21 -7.24 16.15
CA GLU A 181 -19.00 -8.47 16.06
C GLU A 181 -19.06 -8.96 14.61
N SER A 182 -18.63 -10.19 14.36
CA SER A 182 -18.51 -10.74 12.99
C SER A 182 -19.83 -11.19 12.37
N LEU A 183 -20.92 -11.26 13.15
CA LEU A 183 -22.22 -11.67 12.64
C LEU A 183 -23.04 -10.45 12.21
N PRO A 184 -23.77 -10.54 11.08
CA PRO A 184 -24.69 -9.48 10.67
C PRO A 184 -25.78 -9.24 11.72
N VAL A 185 -26.11 -7.97 11.93
CA VAL A 185 -27.14 -7.56 12.88
C VAL A 185 -28.47 -7.45 12.16
N SER A 186 -29.49 -8.16 12.64
CA SER A 186 -30.87 -8.02 12.14
C SER A 186 -31.44 -6.65 12.51
N LYS A 187 -31.95 -5.90 11.54
CA LYS A 187 -32.38 -4.52 11.68
C LYS A 187 -33.89 -4.38 11.65
N GLY A 188 -34.41 -3.47 12.47
CA GLY A 188 -35.82 -3.19 12.60
C GLY A 188 -36.14 -1.69 12.62
N THR A 189 -37.43 -1.36 12.76
CA THR A 189 -37.93 0.03 12.82
C THR A 189 -38.30 0.52 14.22
N ASP A 190 -38.35 -0.38 15.21
CA ASP A 190 -38.77 -0.06 16.57
C ASP A 190 -37.68 0.75 17.30
N PRO A 191 -38.03 1.81 18.05
CA PRO A 191 -37.08 2.59 18.81
C PRO A 191 -36.48 1.78 19.96
N VAL A 192 -35.15 1.93 20.17
CA VAL A 192 -34.40 1.23 21.20
C VAL A 192 -34.33 2.09 22.46
N GLN A 193 -34.84 1.56 23.58
CA GLN A 193 -34.90 2.27 24.85
C GLN A 193 -33.54 2.20 25.60
N GLY A 194 -33.10 3.32 26.16
CA GLY A 194 -31.86 3.39 26.96
C GLY A 194 -31.16 4.73 26.88
N THR A 195 -30.35 5.05 27.88
CA THR A 195 -29.59 6.30 27.92
C THR A 195 -28.21 6.20 27.24
N GLU A 196 -27.57 5.05 27.28
CA GLU A 196 -26.28 4.74 26.68
C GLU A 196 -26.32 3.32 26.10
N VAL A 197 -26.90 3.18 24.89
CA VAL A 197 -27.01 1.89 24.21
C VAL A 197 -25.76 1.72 23.34
N PRO A 198 -25.02 0.60 23.42
CA PRO A 198 -23.92 0.29 22.52
C PRO A 198 -24.34 0.33 21.05
N LEU A 199 -23.41 0.61 20.12
CA LEU A 199 -23.73 0.77 18.70
C LEU A 199 -24.37 -0.49 18.11
N GLY A 200 -23.86 -1.67 18.43
CA GLY A 200 -24.39 -2.95 17.92
C GLY A 200 -25.82 -3.27 18.38
N ASP A 201 -26.25 -2.74 19.54
CA ASP A 201 -27.57 -2.96 20.09
C ASP A 201 -28.63 -1.96 19.56
N ARG A 202 -28.20 -0.95 18.78
CA ARG A 202 -29.12 0.04 18.17
C ARG A 202 -29.70 -0.51 16.86
N THR A 203 -30.55 -1.50 16.96
CA THR A 203 -31.10 -2.26 15.83
C THR A 203 -31.90 -1.42 14.84
N CYS A 204 -32.34 -0.23 15.20
CA CYS A 204 -33.09 0.70 14.35
C CYS A 204 -32.19 1.74 13.63
N MET A 205 -30.86 1.65 13.77
CA MET A 205 -29.90 2.53 13.12
C MET A 205 -29.06 1.73 12.11
N ALA A 206 -28.61 2.42 11.07
CA ALA A 206 -27.59 1.94 10.14
C ALA A 206 -26.45 2.95 10.09
N TYR A 207 -25.22 2.49 10.00
CA TYR A 207 -24.03 3.31 10.11
C TYR A 207 -23.26 3.38 8.81
N MET A 208 -22.65 4.52 8.55
CA MET A 208 -21.80 4.75 7.39
C MET A 208 -20.79 3.61 7.20
N ASN A 209 -20.62 3.14 5.97
CA ASN A 209 -19.67 2.10 5.55
C ASN A 209 -20.01 0.66 5.98
N SER A 210 -21.11 0.41 6.67
CA SER A 210 -21.60 -0.93 6.93
C SER A 210 -22.17 -1.57 5.65
N SER A 211 -22.06 -2.89 5.52
CA SER A 211 -22.52 -3.63 4.34
C SER A 211 -23.88 -4.28 4.60
N VAL A 212 -24.84 -4.11 3.69
CA VAL A 212 -26.11 -4.82 3.74
C VAL A 212 -25.90 -6.24 3.21
N THR A 213 -26.08 -7.25 4.08
CA THR A 213 -25.86 -8.66 3.76
C THR A 213 -27.13 -9.36 3.31
N ARG A 214 -28.29 -8.90 3.77
CA ARG A 214 -29.60 -9.51 3.44
C ARG A 214 -30.73 -8.49 3.44
N GLY A 215 -31.74 -8.73 2.62
CA GLY A 215 -32.98 -7.95 2.58
C GLY A 215 -32.84 -6.57 1.95
N ARG A 216 -33.80 -5.70 2.27
CA ARG A 216 -33.82 -4.31 1.79
C ARG A 216 -34.39 -3.38 2.85
N GLY A 217 -34.00 -2.10 2.79
CA GLY A 217 -34.49 -1.11 3.75
C GLY A 217 -34.46 0.31 3.19
N GLU A 218 -35.14 1.20 3.89
CA GLU A 218 -35.06 2.64 3.69
C GLU A 218 -34.62 3.30 5.00
N LEU A 219 -33.72 4.26 4.89
CA LEU A 219 -33.22 4.99 6.05
C LEU A 219 -33.24 6.49 5.79
N ILE A 220 -33.55 7.28 6.81
CA ILE A 220 -33.41 8.74 6.79
C ILE A 220 -32.02 9.07 7.35
N VAL A 221 -31.21 9.78 6.58
CA VAL A 221 -29.86 10.17 6.98
C VAL A 221 -29.91 11.14 8.16
N THR A 222 -29.25 10.79 9.24
CA THR A 222 -29.20 11.55 10.50
C THR A 222 -27.89 12.30 10.68
N ALA A 223 -26.76 11.77 10.15
CA ALA A 223 -25.45 12.40 10.21
C ALA A 223 -24.62 12.06 8.95
N THR A 224 -23.76 13.00 8.55
CA THR A 224 -22.88 12.89 7.37
C THR A 224 -21.44 13.27 7.72
N GLY A 225 -20.47 12.73 7.01
CA GLY A 225 -19.05 13.06 7.11
C GLY A 225 -18.49 12.92 8.52
N MET A 226 -17.89 13.98 9.04
CA MET A 226 -17.28 13.98 10.38
C MET A 226 -18.25 13.90 11.54
N GLN A 227 -19.55 13.99 11.28
CA GLN A 227 -20.59 13.86 12.31
C GLN A 227 -21.12 12.44 12.44
N THR A 228 -20.71 11.51 11.57
CA THR A 228 -21.01 10.08 11.69
C THR A 228 -20.19 9.43 12.80
N GLU A 229 -20.60 8.25 13.26
CA GLU A 229 -19.83 7.48 14.25
C GLU A 229 -18.41 7.17 13.72
N ILE A 230 -18.31 6.84 12.45
CA ILE A 230 -17.02 6.68 11.74
C ILE A 230 -16.23 8.00 11.71
N GLY A 231 -16.91 9.13 11.50
CA GLY A 231 -16.29 10.45 11.52
C GLY A 231 -15.66 10.80 12.88
N HIS A 232 -16.32 10.43 13.97
CA HIS A 232 -15.77 10.59 15.31
C HIS A 232 -14.48 9.78 15.53
N ILE A 233 -14.44 8.54 15.05
CA ILE A 233 -13.25 7.69 15.11
C ILE A 233 -12.12 8.33 14.26
N ALA A 234 -12.43 8.83 13.08
CA ALA A 234 -11.47 9.49 12.20
C ALA A 234 -10.86 10.77 12.83
N ASP A 235 -11.66 11.57 13.58
CA ASP A 235 -11.16 12.74 14.32
C ASP A 235 -10.16 12.36 15.41
N LEU A 236 -10.42 11.28 16.16
CA LEU A 236 -9.49 10.75 17.15
C LEU A 236 -8.16 10.34 16.52
N LEU A 237 -8.22 9.69 15.36
CA LEU A 237 -7.05 9.28 14.59
C LEU A 237 -6.28 10.48 13.98
N SER A 238 -6.97 11.57 13.61
CA SER A 238 -6.35 12.73 12.96
C SER A 238 -5.34 13.49 13.84
N LYS A 239 -5.46 13.39 15.16
CA LYS A 239 -4.63 14.07 16.17
C LYS A 239 -3.24 13.45 16.35
N THR A 240 -2.95 12.33 15.71
CA THR A 240 -1.63 11.69 15.75
C THR A 240 -0.74 12.30 14.65
N GLU A 241 0.34 12.99 15.02
CA GLU A 241 1.31 13.53 14.06
C GLU A 241 2.06 12.41 13.33
N ALA A 242 2.28 12.59 12.04
CA ALA A 242 3.07 11.66 11.25
C ALA A 242 4.57 11.95 11.43
N ASP A 243 5.34 10.94 11.86
CA ASP A 243 6.80 11.00 11.96
C ASP A 243 7.48 11.20 10.59
N LYS A 244 8.69 11.81 10.62
CA LYS A 244 9.55 11.92 9.42
C LYS A 244 9.96 10.52 8.96
N THR A 245 9.95 10.32 7.63
CA THR A 245 10.39 9.04 7.04
C THR A 245 11.89 8.78 7.27
N PRO A 246 12.34 7.51 7.16
CA PRO A 246 13.76 7.16 7.29
C PRO A 246 14.65 7.99 6.34
N LEU A 247 14.24 8.19 5.08
CA LEU A 247 14.99 9.00 4.12
C LEU A 247 15.06 10.47 4.53
N GLN A 248 13.95 11.07 4.97
CA GLN A 248 13.94 12.46 5.42
C GLN A 248 14.91 12.68 6.59
N LYS A 249 14.92 11.78 7.59
CA LYS A 249 15.88 11.81 8.71
C LYS A 249 17.33 11.72 8.22
N GLN A 250 17.58 10.87 7.21
CA GLN A 250 18.92 10.69 6.63
C GLN A 250 19.37 11.87 5.76
N LEU A 251 18.47 12.47 4.96
CA LEU A 251 18.77 13.66 4.15
C LEU A 251 19.03 14.87 5.06
N ASP A 252 18.30 15.03 6.15
CA ASP A 252 18.58 16.07 7.17
C ASP A 252 19.99 15.87 7.75
N GLY A 253 20.39 14.63 8.04
CA GLY A 253 21.73 14.29 8.49
C GLY A 253 22.82 14.61 7.45
N LEU A 254 22.58 14.26 6.19
CA LEU A 254 23.49 14.56 5.08
C LEU A 254 23.64 16.08 4.87
N SER A 255 22.54 16.84 4.95
CA SER A 255 22.56 18.31 4.83
C SER A 255 23.41 18.95 5.92
N LYS A 256 23.35 18.45 7.16
CA LYS A 256 24.22 18.90 8.27
C LYS A 256 25.70 18.60 8.00
N ILE A 257 26.03 17.44 7.47
CA ILE A 257 27.40 17.07 7.08
C ILE A 257 27.91 18.01 6.00
N ILE A 258 27.11 18.25 4.94
CA ILE A 258 27.46 19.16 3.84
C ILE A 258 27.71 20.58 4.39
N ALA A 259 26.79 21.10 5.20
CA ALA A 259 26.92 22.43 5.78
C ALA A 259 28.19 22.57 6.67
N THR A 260 28.52 21.53 7.41
CA THR A 260 29.75 21.49 8.24
C THR A 260 31.01 21.52 7.37
N ILE A 261 31.06 20.66 6.33
CA ILE A 261 32.20 20.60 5.38
C ILE A 261 32.36 21.96 4.67
N ALA A 262 31.25 22.53 4.18
CA ALA A 262 31.25 23.85 3.51
C ALA A 262 31.72 24.96 4.45
N GLY A 263 31.29 24.98 5.70
CA GLY A 263 31.73 25.92 6.73
C GLY A 263 33.24 25.86 7.01
N ILE A 264 33.75 24.61 7.17
CA ILE A 264 35.19 24.41 7.36
C ILE A 264 35.99 24.89 6.12
N ALA A 265 35.51 24.57 4.93
CA ALA A 265 36.14 24.98 3.68
C ALA A 265 36.13 26.51 3.52
N LEU A 266 35.03 27.15 3.87
CA LEU A 266 34.89 28.61 3.85
C LEU A 266 35.94 29.28 4.77
N VAL A 267 36.04 28.80 6.01
CA VAL A 267 37.06 29.30 6.95
C VAL A 267 38.47 29.12 6.40
N LEU A 268 38.75 27.93 5.85
CA LEU A 268 40.06 27.62 5.27
C LEU A 268 40.40 28.54 4.09
N VAL A 269 39.46 28.76 3.16
CA VAL A 269 39.63 29.62 2.01
C VAL A 269 39.84 31.07 2.44
N VAL A 270 39.08 31.57 3.42
CA VAL A 270 39.27 32.90 3.99
C VAL A 270 40.66 33.05 4.65
N VAL A 271 41.10 32.06 5.44
CA VAL A 271 42.43 32.10 6.06
C VAL A 271 43.55 32.09 5.02
N ILE A 272 43.45 31.27 3.99
CA ILE A 272 44.42 31.20 2.88
C ILE A 272 44.48 32.57 2.19
N GLY A 273 43.34 33.18 1.88
CA GLY A 273 43.29 34.48 1.23
C GLY A 273 43.82 35.64 2.09
N LEU A 274 43.57 35.64 3.42
CA LEU A 274 44.16 36.58 4.34
C LEU A 274 45.69 36.45 4.38
N ILE A 275 46.23 35.24 4.36
CA ILE A 275 47.67 34.97 4.31
C ILE A 275 48.26 35.53 2.99
N ARG A 276 47.53 35.47 1.90
CA ARG A 276 47.91 36.02 0.59
C ARG A 276 47.83 37.54 0.52
N GLY A 277 47.11 38.16 1.44
CA GLY A 277 46.83 39.60 1.42
C GLY A 277 45.75 40.03 0.46
N ASP A 278 44.80 39.09 0.17
CA ASP A 278 43.63 39.37 -0.68
C ASP A 278 42.73 40.44 -0.06
N SER A 279 42.09 41.25 -0.89
CA SER A 279 41.15 42.27 -0.41
C SER A 279 39.90 41.63 0.21
N PHE A 280 39.26 42.32 1.12
CA PHE A 280 38.02 41.86 1.76
C PHE A 280 36.95 41.50 0.71
N ASP A 281 36.79 42.29 -0.34
CA ASP A 281 35.83 42.07 -1.43
C ASP A 281 36.12 40.75 -2.16
N THR A 282 37.41 40.47 -2.44
CA THR A 282 37.82 39.18 -3.07
C THR A 282 37.48 38.01 -2.17
N LEU A 283 37.78 38.09 -0.89
CA LEU A 283 37.46 37.04 0.11
C LEU A 283 35.95 36.80 0.22
N PHE A 284 35.20 37.88 0.21
CA PHE A 284 33.75 37.82 0.32
C PHE A 284 33.12 37.18 -0.93
N ILE A 285 33.49 37.61 -2.12
CA ILE A 285 33.00 37.03 -3.38
C ILE A 285 33.38 35.54 -3.48
N THR A 286 34.59 35.17 -3.08
CA THR A 286 35.03 33.78 -3.03
C THR A 286 34.19 32.94 -2.06
N GLY A 287 33.89 33.51 -0.90
CA GLY A 287 33.03 32.91 0.10
C GLY A 287 31.60 32.69 -0.38
N VAL A 288 31.03 33.67 -1.07
CA VAL A 288 29.70 33.58 -1.69
C VAL A 288 29.70 32.50 -2.79
N ALA A 289 30.72 32.48 -3.67
CA ALA A 289 30.86 31.50 -4.72
C ALA A 289 30.95 30.06 -4.14
N LEU A 290 31.77 29.90 -3.08
CA LEU A 290 31.88 28.59 -2.40
C LEU A 290 30.56 28.19 -1.71
N ALA A 291 29.85 29.14 -1.09
CA ALA A 291 28.54 28.86 -0.49
C ALA A 291 27.51 28.39 -1.54
N VAL A 292 27.46 29.07 -2.69
CA VAL A 292 26.60 28.68 -3.83
C VAL A 292 27.00 27.29 -4.37
N ALA A 293 28.29 27.00 -4.46
CA ALA A 293 28.81 25.71 -4.92
C ALA A 293 28.50 24.57 -3.97
N ALA A 294 28.48 24.86 -2.66
CA ALA A 294 28.18 23.86 -1.62
C ALA A 294 26.70 23.50 -1.50
N ILE A 295 25.79 24.28 -2.09
CA ILE A 295 24.36 24.07 -1.99
C ILE A 295 23.87 23.15 -3.12
N PRO A 296 23.38 21.92 -2.82
CA PRO A 296 22.82 21.04 -3.85
C PRO A 296 21.40 21.49 -4.25
N THR A 297 21.31 22.61 -4.99
CA THR A 297 20.04 23.26 -5.36
C THR A 297 19.06 22.34 -6.11
N GLY A 298 19.55 21.33 -6.81
CA GLY A 298 18.74 20.34 -7.53
C GLY A 298 18.16 19.20 -6.67
N LEU A 299 18.66 19.00 -5.44
CA LEU A 299 18.28 17.84 -4.64
C LEU A 299 16.79 17.76 -4.32
N PRO A 300 16.13 18.78 -3.75
CA PRO A 300 14.70 18.72 -3.48
C PRO A 300 13.87 18.50 -4.74
N ALA A 301 14.23 19.18 -5.83
CA ALA A 301 13.55 19.08 -7.12
C ALA A 301 13.60 17.68 -7.70
N VAL A 302 14.77 17.05 -7.71
CA VAL A 302 14.98 15.70 -8.26
C VAL A 302 14.28 14.66 -7.39
N VAL A 303 14.41 14.75 -6.06
CA VAL A 303 13.74 13.82 -5.12
C VAL A 303 12.23 13.88 -5.30
N THR A 304 11.64 15.08 -5.32
CA THR A 304 10.20 15.25 -5.51
C THR A 304 9.73 14.74 -6.86
N ALA A 305 10.44 15.03 -7.94
CA ALA A 305 10.10 14.51 -9.28
C ALA A 305 10.17 12.98 -9.33
N LEU A 306 11.19 12.39 -8.72
CA LEU A 306 11.40 10.95 -8.66
C LEU A 306 10.28 10.25 -7.87
N LEU A 307 9.92 10.77 -6.71
CA LEU A 307 8.83 10.24 -5.90
C LEU A 307 7.46 10.43 -6.59
N SER A 308 7.22 11.57 -7.25
CA SER A 308 5.96 11.82 -7.96
C SER A 308 5.73 10.85 -9.14
N ILE A 309 6.78 10.59 -9.93
CA ILE A 309 6.68 9.62 -11.03
C ILE A 309 6.61 8.20 -10.47
N GLY A 310 7.32 7.92 -9.38
CA GLY A 310 7.24 6.65 -8.67
C GLY A 310 5.81 6.35 -8.21
N THR A 311 5.14 7.31 -7.60
CA THR A 311 3.74 7.18 -7.18
C THR A 311 2.82 6.85 -8.36
N ARG A 312 3.00 7.50 -9.51
CA ARG A 312 2.22 7.21 -10.73
C ARG A 312 2.46 5.80 -11.25
N GLU A 313 3.71 5.32 -11.23
CA GLU A 313 4.03 3.98 -11.72
C GLU A 313 3.50 2.89 -10.79
N ILE A 314 3.59 3.09 -9.47
CA ILE A 314 2.98 2.19 -8.48
C ILE A 314 1.46 2.16 -8.65
N ALA A 315 0.81 3.31 -8.92
CA ALA A 315 -0.62 3.38 -9.16
C ALA A 315 -1.06 2.60 -10.41
N ARG A 316 -0.24 2.59 -11.47
CA ARG A 316 -0.48 1.74 -12.66
C ARG A 316 -0.41 0.23 -12.36
N ARG A 317 0.19 -0.12 -11.23
CA ARG A 317 0.29 -1.49 -10.73
C ARG A 317 -0.66 -1.75 -9.57
N ASN A 318 -1.83 -1.12 -9.59
CA ASN A 318 -2.92 -1.31 -8.63
C ASN A 318 -2.62 -0.87 -7.18
N ALA A 319 -1.63 -0.03 -6.94
CA ALA A 319 -1.35 0.49 -5.60
C ALA A 319 -1.33 2.03 -5.60
N ILE A 320 -2.33 2.65 -4.98
CA ILE A 320 -2.42 4.11 -4.83
C ILE A 320 -1.68 4.55 -3.57
N VAL A 321 -0.63 5.33 -3.72
CA VAL A 321 0.13 5.89 -2.59
C VAL A 321 -0.33 7.31 -2.31
N LYS A 322 -0.83 7.59 -1.12
CA LYS A 322 -1.39 8.89 -0.70
C LYS A 322 -0.32 9.92 -0.33
N ARG A 323 0.88 9.48 0.04
CA ARG A 323 1.99 10.36 0.44
C ARG A 323 3.25 10.00 -0.32
N LEU A 324 3.84 10.96 -1.02
CA LEU A 324 5.05 10.75 -1.84
C LEU A 324 6.22 10.06 -1.10
N PRO A 325 6.54 10.48 0.16
CA PRO A 325 7.65 9.85 0.88
C PRO A 325 7.46 8.37 1.22
N ALA A 326 6.23 7.88 1.21
CA ALA A 326 5.94 6.47 1.51
C ALA A 326 6.50 5.50 0.46
N VAL A 327 6.66 5.95 -0.79
CA VAL A 327 7.26 5.14 -1.86
C VAL A 327 8.69 4.70 -1.51
N GLU A 328 9.45 5.59 -0.86
CA GLU A 328 10.80 5.25 -0.37
C GLU A 328 10.75 4.27 0.80
N THR A 329 9.82 4.52 1.73
CA THR A 329 9.66 3.67 2.92
C THR A 329 9.30 2.24 2.53
N LEU A 330 8.49 2.04 1.46
CA LEU A 330 8.21 0.72 0.87
C LEU A 330 9.49 -0.04 0.55
N GLY A 331 10.47 0.59 -0.10
CA GLY A 331 11.75 -0.04 -0.44
C GLY A 331 12.59 -0.46 0.77
N SER A 332 12.31 0.08 1.95
CA SER A 332 12.99 -0.24 3.21
C SER A 332 12.25 -1.26 4.06
N THR A 333 11.05 -1.71 3.63
CA THR A 333 10.21 -2.67 4.37
C THR A 333 10.97 -3.94 4.71
N SER A 334 10.95 -4.32 6.00
CA SER A 334 11.60 -5.52 6.52
C SER A 334 10.60 -6.54 7.09
N VAL A 335 9.41 -6.09 7.46
CA VAL A 335 8.32 -6.95 7.95
C VAL A 335 7.00 -6.51 7.31
N ILE A 336 6.21 -7.46 6.85
CA ILE A 336 4.84 -7.25 6.40
C ILE A 336 3.92 -8.02 7.35
N CYS A 337 3.06 -7.31 8.07
CA CYS A 337 1.98 -7.86 8.88
C CYS A 337 0.71 -7.80 8.06
N SER A 338 0.20 -8.95 7.61
CA SER A 338 -0.96 -9.03 6.72
C SER A 338 -2.16 -9.61 7.43
N ASP A 339 -3.31 -8.97 7.26
CA ASP A 339 -4.57 -9.64 7.55
C ASP A 339 -4.74 -10.85 6.60
N LYS A 340 -5.47 -11.86 7.06
CA LYS A 340 -5.73 -13.09 6.28
C LYS A 340 -6.80 -12.84 5.22
N THR A 341 -7.99 -12.42 5.69
CA THR A 341 -9.22 -12.43 4.90
C THR A 341 -9.18 -11.35 3.81
N GLY A 342 -9.52 -11.73 2.58
CA GLY A 342 -9.55 -10.81 1.44
C GLY A 342 -8.18 -10.34 0.94
N THR A 343 -7.11 -10.47 1.73
CA THR A 343 -5.74 -10.06 1.36
C THR A 343 -4.88 -11.25 0.95
N LEU A 344 -4.69 -12.22 1.85
CA LEU A 344 -3.94 -13.44 1.58
C LEU A 344 -4.83 -14.54 0.99
N THR A 345 -6.13 -14.46 1.25
CA THR A 345 -7.15 -15.38 0.77
C THR A 345 -8.12 -14.69 -0.18
N LEU A 346 -8.94 -15.48 -0.87
CA LEU A 346 -9.90 -14.98 -1.85
C LEU A 346 -11.10 -14.25 -1.22
N ASN A 347 -11.35 -14.45 0.08
CA ASN A 347 -12.59 -14.07 0.76
C ASN A 347 -13.83 -14.69 0.09
N LYS A 348 -13.67 -15.92 -0.43
CA LYS A 348 -14.72 -16.71 -1.09
C LYS A 348 -14.66 -18.13 -0.55
N MET A 349 -15.65 -18.51 0.21
CA MET A 349 -15.73 -19.89 0.73
C MET A 349 -15.81 -20.88 -0.43
N THR A 350 -14.95 -21.88 -0.41
CA THR A 350 -14.78 -22.86 -1.49
C THR A 350 -14.79 -24.27 -0.90
N ALA A 351 -15.58 -25.19 -1.48
CA ALA A 351 -15.52 -26.61 -1.16
C ALA A 351 -14.25 -27.21 -1.78
N ARG A 352 -13.35 -27.79 -0.94
CA ARG A 352 -12.10 -28.42 -1.38
C ARG A 352 -12.13 -29.94 -1.38
N GLU A 353 -12.87 -30.52 -0.43
CA GLU A 353 -13.06 -31.97 -0.43
C GLU A 353 -14.48 -32.34 -0.03
N MET A 354 -14.91 -33.50 -0.49
CA MET A 354 -16.14 -34.15 -0.09
C MET A 354 -15.82 -35.58 0.32
N VAL A 355 -16.39 -36.04 1.43
CA VAL A 355 -16.25 -37.39 1.93
C VAL A 355 -17.64 -38.02 2.02
N ILE A 356 -17.83 -39.11 1.27
CA ILE A 356 -19.04 -39.95 1.32
C ILE A 356 -18.79 -41.12 2.27
N PRO A 357 -19.76 -41.53 3.12
CA PRO A 357 -19.58 -42.64 4.03
C PRO A 357 -19.03 -43.90 3.34
N GLY A 358 -18.20 -44.67 4.04
CA GLY A 358 -17.40 -45.74 3.45
C GLY A 358 -16.01 -45.29 2.99
N GLN A 359 -15.54 -44.14 3.47
CA GLN A 359 -14.21 -43.56 3.20
C GLN A 359 -13.98 -43.15 1.74
N ASN A 360 -15.05 -42.90 0.98
CA ASN A 360 -14.93 -42.38 -0.39
C ASN A 360 -14.62 -40.88 -0.35
N ARG A 361 -13.38 -40.53 -0.67
CA ARG A 361 -12.88 -39.17 -0.66
C ARG A 361 -12.84 -38.59 -2.05
N PHE A 362 -13.35 -37.38 -2.22
CA PHE A 362 -13.29 -36.57 -3.45
C PHE A 362 -12.56 -35.30 -3.21
N THR A 363 -11.72 -34.87 -4.15
CA THR A 363 -11.12 -33.55 -4.22
C THR A 363 -11.91 -32.72 -5.20
N VAL A 364 -12.09 -31.45 -4.85
CA VAL A 364 -12.82 -30.45 -5.68
C VAL A 364 -11.82 -29.41 -6.17
N SER A 365 -11.75 -29.26 -7.49
CA SER A 365 -10.91 -28.23 -8.14
C SER A 365 -11.70 -26.97 -8.46
N GLY A 366 -10.97 -25.86 -8.82
CA GLY A 366 -11.54 -24.55 -9.07
C GLY A 366 -11.69 -23.73 -7.79
N GLU A 367 -11.60 -22.42 -7.91
CA GLU A 367 -11.54 -21.47 -6.79
C GLU A 367 -12.74 -20.52 -6.76
N GLY A 368 -13.11 -20.08 -5.57
CA GLY A 368 -14.19 -19.13 -5.35
C GLY A 368 -15.56 -19.63 -5.82
N TYR A 369 -16.32 -18.74 -6.44
CA TYR A 369 -17.69 -19.04 -6.89
C TYR A 369 -17.79 -19.37 -8.37
N SER A 370 -16.66 -19.66 -9.03
CA SER A 370 -16.68 -20.22 -10.39
C SER A 370 -17.25 -21.63 -10.38
N THR A 371 -18.18 -21.88 -11.28
CA THR A 371 -18.74 -23.23 -11.51
C THR A 371 -17.81 -24.12 -12.34
N GLU A 372 -16.71 -23.58 -12.85
CA GLU A 372 -15.67 -24.35 -13.53
C GLU A 372 -14.85 -25.15 -12.52
N GLY A 373 -14.66 -26.44 -12.78
CA GLY A 373 -13.90 -27.33 -11.94
C GLY A 373 -14.38 -28.77 -12.06
N GLU A 374 -13.71 -29.67 -11.34
CA GLU A 374 -14.00 -31.12 -11.35
C GLU A 374 -14.08 -31.66 -9.93
N ILE A 375 -15.01 -32.58 -9.69
CA ILE A 375 -15.07 -33.41 -8.48
C ILE A 375 -14.41 -34.74 -8.82
N LYS A 376 -13.25 -35.05 -8.23
CA LYS A 376 -12.43 -36.21 -8.57
C LYS A 376 -12.31 -37.17 -7.42
N HIS A 377 -12.67 -38.44 -7.66
CA HIS A 377 -12.54 -39.50 -6.68
C HIS A 377 -11.06 -39.85 -6.43
N VAL A 378 -10.67 -39.93 -5.17
CA VAL A 378 -9.30 -40.25 -4.78
C VAL A 378 -9.17 -41.77 -4.62
N GLY A 379 -8.59 -42.42 -5.60
CA GLY A 379 -8.27 -43.88 -5.55
C GLY A 379 -9.38 -44.82 -5.93
N GLY A 380 -10.48 -44.38 -6.55
CA GLY A 380 -11.59 -45.19 -7.00
C GLY A 380 -12.15 -44.81 -8.35
N GLU A 381 -13.09 -45.58 -8.84
CA GLU A 381 -13.89 -45.25 -10.04
C GLU A 381 -14.96 -44.19 -9.65
N ASN A 382 -15.36 -43.38 -10.63
CA ASN A 382 -16.44 -42.44 -10.45
C ASN A 382 -17.80 -43.18 -10.45
N PHE A 383 -18.70 -42.73 -9.59
CA PHE A 383 -20.09 -43.16 -9.53
C PHE A 383 -21.01 -41.93 -9.55
N ASP A 384 -22.32 -42.16 -9.61
CA ASP A 384 -23.32 -41.11 -9.63
C ASP A 384 -23.31 -40.31 -8.33
N LEU A 385 -22.98 -39.00 -8.44
CA LEU A 385 -22.90 -38.09 -7.32
C LEU A 385 -24.19 -37.29 -7.09
N ASP A 386 -25.17 -37.31 -8.00
CA ASP A 386 -26.40 -36.53 -7.90
C ASP A 386 -27.11 -36.70 -6.54
N PRO A 387 -27.28 -37.94 -6.00
CA PRO A 387 -27.94 -38.12 -4.71
C PRO A 387 -27.23 -37.44 -3.52
N TYR A 388 -25.94 -37.20 -3.63
CA TYR A 388 -25.09 -36.60 -2.60
C TYR A 388 -24.99 -35.06 -2.78
N LEU A 389 -25.20 -34.57 -4.02
CA LEU A 389 -25.11 -33.17 -4.37
C LEU A 389 -26.46 -32.40 -4.34
N LEU A 390 -27.59 -33.10 -4.57
CA LEU A 390 -28.92 -32.48 -4.51
C LEU A 390 -29.16 -31.67 -3.22
N PRO A 391 -28.80 -32.17 -2.01
CA PRO A 391 -29.01 -31.40 -0.79
C PRO A 391 -28.16 -30.11 -0.74
N THR A 392 -27.01 -30.05 -1.44
CA THR A 392 -26.17 -28.85 -1.48
C THR A 392 -26.82 -27.70 -2.24
N VAL A 393 -27.70 -28.03 -3.21
CA VAL A 393 -28.42 -27.03 -4.02
C VAL A 393 -29.81 -26.73 -3.44
N LEU A 394 -30.53 -27.74 -2.96
CA LEU A 394 -31.93 -27.64 -2.52
C LEU A 394 -32.06 -27.09 -1.08
N CYS A 395 -31.10 -27.45 -0.21
CA CYS A 395 -31.06 -26.98 1.19
C CYS A 395 -30.15 -25.74 1.31
N ALA A 396 -30.37 -24.72 0.48
CA ALA A 396 -29.63 -23.47 0.51
C ALA A 396 -30.50 -22.30 0.01
N ASP A 397 -30.33 -21.12 0.63
CA ASP A 397 -31.03 -19.88 0.30
C ASP A 397 -30.20 -18.98 -0.61
N ALA A 398 -28.91 -19.14 -0.62
CA ALA A 398 -28.01 -18.33 -1.43
C ALA A 398 -28.32 -18.46 -2.95
N VAL A 399 -28.06 -17.40 -3.68
CA VAL A 399 -28.25 -17.32 -5.14
C VAL A 399 -26.93 -16.93 -5.79
N LEU A 400 -26.62 -17.56 -6.92
CA LEU A 400 -25.43 -17.26 -7.71
C LEU A 400 -25.85 -16.52 -8.99
N ASP A 401 -25.37 -15.27 -9.17
CA ASP A 401 -25.53 -14.49 -10.41
C ASP A 401 -24.16 -14.38 -11.10
N GLY A 402 -23.91 -15.26 -12.05
CA GLY A 402 -22.57 -15.46 -12.63
C GLY A 402 -21.58 -15.94 -11.54
N GLU A 403 -20.58 -15.13 -11.21
CA GLU A 403 -19.64 -15.39 -10.12
C GLU A 403 -19.90 -14.55 -8.85
N VAL A 404 -21.04 -13.84 -8.83
CA VAL A 404 -21.44 -13.02 -7.67
C VAL A 404 -22.41 -13.81 -6.82
N LEU A 405 -22.06 -14.01 -5.56
CA LEU A 405 -22.89 -14.68 -4.57
C LEU A 405 -23.77 -13.65 -3.86
N ILE A 406 -25.06 -13.96 -3.76
CA ILE A 406 -26.03 -13.24 -2.92
C ILE A 406 -26.50 -14.21 -1.85
N GLY A 407 -26.12 -13.97 -0.59
CA GLY A 407 -26.45 -14.84 0.55
C GLY A 407 -25.23 -15.31 1.35
N ASP A 408 -25.39 -16.35 2.15
CA ASP A 408 -24.33 -16.90 3.02
C ASP A 408 -23.18 -17.53 2.21
N PRO A 409 -21.90 -17.15 2.51
CA PRO A 409 -20.74 -17.71 1.79
C PRO A 409 -20.58 -19.23 1.89
N THR A 410 -20.99 -19.85 3.01
CA THR A 410 -20.93 -21.29 3.19
C THR A 410 -21.95 -22.02 2.30
N GLU A 411 -23.14 -21.44 2.16
CA GLU A 411 -24.14 -21.91 1.20
C GLU A 411 -23.66 -21.76 -0.23
N GLY A 412 -23.01 -20.63 -0.54
CA GLY A 412 -22.39 -20.41 -1.84
C GLY A 412 -21.41 -21.51 -2.23
N ALA A 413 -20.54 -21.93 -1.30
CA ALA A 413 -19.62 -23.03 -1.53
C ALA A 413 -20.35 -24.37 -1.84
N LEU A 414 -21.46 -24.64 -1.16
CA LEU A 414 -22.27 -25.85 -1.38
C LEU A 414 -22.98 -25.82 -2.74
N ILE A 415 -23.59 -24.71 -3.10
CA ILE A 415 -24.27 -24.55 -4.42
C ILE A 415 -23.27 -24.73 -5.56
N VAL A 416 -22.09 -24.09 -5.46
CA VAL A 416 -21.02 -24.22 -6.45
C VAL A 416 -20.51 -25.67 -6.53
N LEU A 417 -20.42 -26.39 -5.39
CA LEU A 417 -20.09 -27.82 -5.38
C LEU A 417 -21.11 -28.62 -6.20
N GLY A 418 -22.41 -28.35 -6.02
CA GLY A 418 -23.47 -29.00 -6.82
C GLY A 418 -23.32 -28.70 -8.32
N ALA A 419 -23.06 -27.47 -8.68
CA ALA A 419 -22.85 -27.07 -10.08
C ALA A 419 -21.60 -27.72 -10.69
N LYS A 420 -20.49 -27.83 -9.98
CA LYS A 420 -19.28 -28.55 -10.42
C LYS A 420 -19.53 -30.03 -10.60
N GLY A 421 -20.50 -30.59 -9.89
CA GLY A 421 -20.97 -31.98 -10.08
C GLY A 421 -21.93 -32.18 -11.26
N GLY A 422 -22.28 -31.11 -11.97
CA GLY A 422 -23.14 -31.16 -13.16
C GLY A 422 -24.60 -30.78 -12.92
N LEU A 423 -24.99 -30.38 -11.72
CA LEU A 423 -26.35 -29.93 -11.44
C LEU A 423 -26.56 -28.49 -11.97
N ASP A 424 -27.63 -28.28 -12.75
CA ASP A 424 -28.15 -26.92 -13.04
C ASP A 424 -28.93 -26.43 -11.83
N ILE A 425 -28.44 -25.38 -11.17
CA ILE A 425 -29.01 -24.85 -9.92
C ILE A 425 -30.46 -24.45 -10.08
N ASP A 426 -30.77 -23.67 -11.13
CA ASP A 426 -32.12 -23.12 -11.35
C ASP A 426 -33.11 -24.20 -11.82
N GLU A 427 -32.68 -25.12 -12.67
CA GLU A 427 -33.49 -26.24 -13.11
C GLU A 427 -33.76 -27.18 -11.95
N THR A 428 -32.76 -27.48 -11.12
CA THR A 428 -32.90 -28.34 -9.94
C THR A 428 -33.91 -27.75 -8.96
N ARG A 429 -33.83 -26.45 -8.65
CA ARG A 429 -34.80 -25.76 -7.76
C ARG A 429 -36.20 -25.68 -8.34
N ARG A 430 -36.34 -25.54 -9.65
CA ARG A 430 -37.64 -25.55 -10.33
C ARG A 430 -38.27 -26.96 -10.36
N THR A 431 -37.46 -28.00 -10.55
CA THR A 431 -37.91 -29.40 -10.61
C THR A 431 -38.38 -29.89 -9.25
N TYR A 432 -37.68 -29.46 -8.19
CA TYR A 432 -37.99 -29.87 -6.80
C TYR A 432 -38.30 -28.64 -5.92
N PRO A 433 -39.47 -28.03 -6.07
CA PRO A 433 -39.82 -26.83 -5.30
C PRO A 433 -39.87 -27.15 -3.80
N ARG A 434 -39.45 -26.19 -2.99
CA ARG A 434 -39.53 -26.28 -1.52
C ARG A 434 -40.96 -26.10 -1.08
N ILE A 435 -41.48 -27.02 -0.28
CA ILE A 435 -42.85 -27.01 0.26
C ILE A 435 -42.89 -26.59 1.74
N ALA A 436 -41.78 -26.79 2.47
CA ALA A 436 -41.62 -26.33 3.84
C ALA A 436 -40.12 -26.22 4.18
N GLU A 437 -39.81 -25.53 5.27
CA GLU A 437 -38.43 -25.33 5.73
C GLU A 437 -38.31 -25.19 7.22
N VAL A 438 -37.14 -25.53 7.76
CA VAL A 438 -36.60 -25.12 9.05
C VAL A 438 -35.40 -24.23 8.73
N PRO A 439 -35.48 -22.91 8.93
CA PRO A 439 -34.34 -22.01 8.70
C PRO A 439 -33.16 -22.39 9.60
N PHE A 440 -31.94 -21.96 9.21
CA PHE A 440 -30.78 -22.18 10.05
C PHE A 440 -30.89 -21.38 11.35
N ASP A 441 -30.54 -22.04 12.46
CA ASP A 441 -30.41 -21.39 13.75
C ASP A 441 -29.17 -21.92 14.50
N SER A 442 -28.50 -21.04 15.23
CA SER A 442 -27.30 -21.36 16.00
C SER A 442 -27.52 -22.33 17.16
N ASP A 443 -28.73 -22.40 17.68
CA ASP A 443 -29.09 -23.25 18.84
C ASP A 443 -29.14 -24.70 18.44
N TYR A 444 -29.77 -25.04 17.30
CA TYR A 444 -29.83 -26.39 16.80
C TYR A 444 -28.83 -26.69 15.68
N LYS A 445 -28.10 -25.69 15.15
CA LYS A 445 -26.96 -25.77 14.23
C LYS A 445 -27.23 -26.52 12.92
N PHE A 446 -28.45 -26.49 12.41
CA PHE A 446 -28.78 -27.06 11.09
C PHE A 446 -29.87 -26.22 10.40
N MET A 447 -30.02 -26.47 9.08
CA MET A 447 -31.14 -26.04 8.25
C MET A 447 -31.75 -27.28 7.61
N ALA A 448 -33.07 -27.30 7.41
CA ALA A 448 -33.75 -28.36 6.69
C ALA A 448 -34.76 -27.79 5.70
N THR A 449 -34.90 -28.47 4.56
CA THR A 449 -35.87 -28.14 3.50
C THR A 449 -36.63 -29.37 3.09
N PHE A 450 -37.90 -29.21 2.76
CA PHE A 450 -38.79 -30.32 2.40
C PHE A 450 -39.28 -30.21 0.96
N HIS A 451 -39.21 -31.31 0.20
CA HIS A 451 -39.49 -31.36 -1.23
C HIS A 451 -40.30 -32.57 -1.59
N GLU A 452 -41.30 -32.41 -2.48
CA GLU A 452 -41.99 -33.56 -3.06
C GLU A 452 -41.09 -34.23 -4.11
N MET A 453 -40.84 -35.54 -3.90
CA MET A 453 -39.95 -36.31 -4.78
C MET A 453 -40.51 -37.73 -5.01
N THR A 454 -39.87 -38.46 -5.92
CA THR A 454 -40.16 -39.87 -6.13
C THR A 454 -39.11 -40.73 -5.43
N GLY A 455 -39.52 -41.49 -4.42
CA GLY A 455 -38.65 -42.49 -3.78
C GLY A 455 -38.70 -43.84 -4.48
N THR A 456 -38.00 -44.83 -3.91
CA THR A 456 -37.99 -46.25 -4.44
C THR A 456 -39.35 -46.88 -4.49
N ASP A 457 -40.22 -46.57 -3.53
CA ASP A 457 -41.54 -47.22 -3.36
C ASP A 457 -42.73 -46.30 -3.72
N GLY A 458 -42.47 -45.15 -4.30
CA GLY A 458 -43.52 -44.18 -4.70
C GLY A 458 -43.23 -42.75 -4.30
N PRO A 459 -44.27 -41.88 -4.30
CA PRO A 459 -44.11 -40.48 -3.90
C PRO A 459 -43.71 -40.34 -2.43
N VAL A 460 -42.73 -39.45 -2.13
CA VAL A 460 -42.23 -39.18 -0.78
C VAL A 460 -42.11 -37.66 -0.57
N VAL A 461 -42.21 -37.21 0.67
CA VAL A 461 -41.68 -35.88 1.03
C VAL A 461 -40.27 -36.08 1.56
N ARG A 462 -39.29 -35.62 0.81
CA ARG A 462 -37.90 -35.71 1.18
C ARG A 462 -37.43 -34.47 1.92
N CYS A 463 -36.99 -34.69 3.15
CA CYS A 463 -36.33 -33.70 3.97
C CYS A 463 -34.82 -33.71 3.65
N TYR A 464 -34.27 -32.65 3.13
CA TYR A 464 -32.82 -32.42 3.03
C TYR A 464 -32.37 -31.57 4.20
N VAL A 465 -31.23 -31.93 4.78
CA VAL A 465 -30.67 -31.28 5.95
C VAL A 465 -29.21 -31.00 5.72
N LYS A 466 -28.75 -29.77 6.08
CA LYS A 466 -27.33 -29.45 6.19
C LYS A 466 -27.04 -28.89 7.57
N GLY A 467 -25.90 -29.15 8.15
CA GLY A 467 -25.55 -28.63 9.48
C GLY A 467 -24.21 -29.12 10.00
N ALA A 468 -23.98 -28.79 11.27
CA ALA A 468 -22.77 -29.11 11.99
C ALA A 468 -22.58 -30.63 12.15
N PRO A 469 -21.35 -31.15 11.98
CA PRO A 469 -21.07 -32.60 12.06
C PRO A 469 -21.47 -33.23 13.39
N ASP A 470 -21.18 -32.57 14.51
CA ASP A 470 -21.51 -33.01 15.88
C ASP A 470 -23.01 -33.29 16.03
N VAL A 471 -23.85 -32.46 15.46
CA VAL A 471 -25.30 -32.55 15.54
C VAL A 471 -25.88 -33.56 14.58
N LEU A 472 -25.46 -33.55 13.31
CA LEU A 472 -26.10 -34.41 12.29
C LEU A 472 -25.59 -35.84 12.30
N ILE A 473 -24.36 -36.12 12.71
CA ILE A 473 -23.83 -37.47 12.89
C ILE A 473 -24.57 -38.15 14.07
N GLU A 474 -24.89 -37.42 15.14
CA GLU A 474 -25.66 -37.95 16.28
C GLU A 474 -27.11 -38.29 15.87
N ARG A 475 -27.75 -37.47 15.02
CA ARG A 475 -29.11 -37.67 14.51
C ARG A 475 -29.19 -38.68 13.35
N GLY A 476 -28.05 -39.17 12.86
CA GLY A 476 -27.97 -40.17 11.79
C GLY A 476 -28.38 -41.56 12.26
N GLY A 477 -29.33 -42.18 11.54
CA GLY A 477 -29.76 -43.60 11.71
C GLY A 477 -29.17 -44.53 10.64
N SER A 478 -28.89 -43.99 9.45
CA SER A 478 -28.33 -44.75 8.34
C SER A 478 -27.37 -43.89 7.51
N TYR A 479 -26.64 -44.49 6.60
CA TYR A 479 -25.85 -43.83 5.58
C TYR A 479 -26.03 -44.49 4.21
N ARG A 480 -25.83 -43.66 3.14
CA ARG A 480 -25.94 -44.14 1.77
C ARG A 480 -24.56 -44.50 1.26
N THR A 481 -24.43 -45.72 0.73
CA THR A 481 -23.20 -46.20 0.08
C THR A 481 -23.16 -45.84 -1.40
N PRO A 482 -21.96 -45.85 -2.08
CA PRO A 482 -21.82 -45.53 -3.49
C PRO A 482 -22.68 -46.33 -4.46
N ASP A 483 -22.99 -47.58 -4.13
CA ASP A 483 -23.89 -48.46 -4.88
C ASP A 483 -25.39 -48.21 -4.59
N GLY A 484 -25.70 -47.22 -3.76
CA GLY A 484 -27.05 -46.76 -3.44
C GLY A 484 -27.70 -47.50 -2.29
N ALA A 485 -27.05 -48.50 -1.66
CA ALA A 485 -27.60 -49.23 -0.52
C ALA A 485 -27.65 -48.34 0.73
N LEU A 486 -28.68 -48.54 1.56
CA LEU A 486 -28.82 -47.90 2.86
C LEU A 486 -28.35 -48.87 3.95
N LEU A 487 -27.31 -48.46 4.68
CA LEU A 487 -26.77 -49.22 5.80
C LEU A 487 -27.01 -48.52 7.12
N SER A 488 -27.38 -49.26 8.17
CA SER A 488 -27.52 -48.68 9.49
C SER A 488 -26.21 -48.17 10.06
N ILE A 489 -26.21 -47.06 10.74
CA ILE A 489 -25.03 -46.49 11.41
C ILE A 489 -24.75 -47.36 12.65
N THR A 490 -23.55 -47.91 12.72
CA THR A 490 -22.99 -48.56 13.93
C THR A 490 -22.12 -47.52 14.68
N ASP A 491 -21.79 -47.81 15.95
CA ASP A 491 -20.88 -46.98 16.73
C ASP A 491 -19.51 -46.84 16.02
N GLU A 492 -19.03 -47.93 15.37
CA GLU A 492 -17.79 -47.89 14.58
C GLU A 492 -17.87 -46.92 13.41
N ASN A 493 -18.96 -46.92 12.63
CA ASN A 493 -19.18 -46.02 11.53
C ASN A 493 -19.35 -44.57 11.98
N ARG A 494 -19.93 -44.38 13.17
CA ARG A 494 -20.02 -43.04 13.80
C ARG A 494 -18.64 -42.49 14.19
N HIS A 495 -17.79 -43.35 14.76
CA HIS A 495 -16.39 -42.96 15.05
C HIS A 495 -15.61 -42.65 13.76
N LEU A 496 -15.75 -43.46 12.72
CA LEU A 496 -15.12 -43.20 11.43
C LEU A 496 -15.55 -41.84 10.80
N ALA A 497 -16.81 -41.46 10.96
CA ALA A 497 -17.33 -40.18 10.49
C ALA A 497 -16.75 -39.03 11.31
N LEU A 498 -16.62 -39.17 12.64
CA LEU A 498 -15.98 -38.18 13.50
C LEU A 498 -14.48 -38.06 13.21
N ASP A 499 -13.78 -39.15 13.00
CA ASP A 499 -12.36 -39.14 12.60
C ASP A 499 -12.16 -38.43 11.24
N ALA A 500 -13.08 -38.64 10.29
CA ALA A 500 -13.05 -37.93 9.01
C ALA A 500 -13.29 -36.43 9.18
N ASN A 501 -14.25 -36.04 10.05
CA ASN A 501 -14.48 -34.67 10.41
C ASN A 501 -13.20 -34.03 10.99
N ASP A 502 -12.58 -34.71 11.96
CA ASP A 502 -11.39 -34.18 12.63
C ASP A 502 -10.20 -34.02 11.66
N ARG A 503 -10.05 -34.97 10.73
CA ARG A 503 -9.03 -34.90 9.69
C ARG A 503 -9.24 -33.71 8.74
N ILE A 504 -10.48 -33.45 8.29
CA ILE A 504 -10.82 -32.30 7.45
C ILE A 504 -10.58 -31.01 8.22
N ALA A 505 -11.06 -30.94 9.47
CA ALA A 505 -10.91 -29.79 10.34
C ALA A 505 -9.43 -29.47 10.67
N GLN A 506 -8.57 -30.48 10.83
CA GLN A 506 -7.13 -30.32 10.99
C GLN A 506 -6.46 -29.70 9.76
N GLY A 507 -7.04 -29.91 8.55
CA GLY A 507 -6.66 -29.20 7.32
C GLY A 507 -7.02 -27.71 7.31
N GLY A 508 -7.70 -27.21 8.35
CA GLY A 508 -8.17 -25.82 8.42
C GLY A 508 -9.51 -25.58 7.73
N GLU A 509 -10.21 -26.63 7.34
CA GLU A 509 -11.49 -26.55 6.63
C GLU A 509 -12.67 -26.60 7.62
N ARG A 510 -13.71 -25.80 7.37
CA ARG A 510 -15.00 -25.93 8.07
C ARG A 510 -15.74 -27.12 7.48
N VAL A 511 -16.19 -28.04 8.33
CA VAL A 511 -16.93 -29.22 7.87
C VAL A 511 -18.42 -28.98 7.94
N MET A 512 -19.13 -29.30 6.86
CA MET A 512 -20.57 -29.30 6.75
C MET A 512 -21.06 -30.68 6.37
N VAL A 513 -22.02 -31.22 7.12
CA VAL A 513 -22.68 -32.48 6.80
C VAL A 513 -23.97 -32.24 6.04
N VAL A 514 -24.22 -33.04 5.01
CA VAL A 514 -25.50 -33.10 4.31
C VAL A 514 -26.15 -34.48 4.51
N ALA A 515 -27.45 -34.48 4.75
CA ALA A 515 -28.23 -35.65 5.03
C ALA A 515 -29.64 -35.54 4.45
N GLN A 516 -30.37 -36.70 4.41
CA GLN A 516 -31.75 -36.73 3.97
C GLN A 516 -32.61 -37.63 4.87
N ARG A 517 -33.92 -37.42 4.79
CA ARG A 517 -34.92 -38.37 5.31
C ARG A 517 -36.15 -38.36 4.42
N ASP A 518 -36.66 -39.58 4.09
CA ASP A 518 -37.91 -39.73 3.34
C ASP A 518 -39.07 -39.86 4.31
N LEU A 519 -40.14 -39.12 4.09
CA LEU A 519 -41.35 -39.07 4.88
C LEU A 519 -42.54 -39.50 4.00
N GLU A 520 -43.52 -40.15 4.57
CA GLU A 520 -44.76 -40.44 3.84
C GLU A 520 -45.60 -39.17 3.64
N PRO A 521 -46.02 -38.85 2.40
CA PRO A 521 -46.81 -37.65 2.13
C PRO A 521 -48.11 -37.58 2.94
N SER A 522 -48.74 -38.72 3.26
CA SER A 522 -49.96 -38.80 4.03
C SER A 522 -49.80 -38.34 5.50
N THR A 523 -48.60 -38.32 6.04
CA THR A 523 -48.29 -38.00 7.43
C THR A 523 -47.56 -36.65 7.58
N PHE A 524 -47.21 -36.03 6.48
CA PHE A 524 -46.48 -34.73 6.48
C PHE A 524 -47.43 -33.55 6.60
N ASP A 525 -47.22 -32.72 7.63
CA ASP A 525 -47.90 -31.44 7.82
C ASP A 525 -46.87 -30.29 7.70
N PRO A 526 -46.94 -29.43 6.64
CA PRO A 526 -45.98 -28.33 6.44
C PRO A 526 -46.08 -27.26 7.51
N ASN A 527 -47.12 -27.19 8.32
CA ASN A 527 -47.28 -26.28 9.44
C ASN A 527 -47.10 -26.95 10.81
N GLY A 528 -46.72 -28.23 10.85
CA GLY A 528 -46.48 -29.00 12.07
C GLY A 528 -45.10 -28.79 12.71
N ASP A 529 -44.71 -29.67 13.62
CA ASP A 529 -43.35 -29.66 14.24
C ASP A 529 -42.31 -30.21 13.25
N LEU A 530 -41.81 -29.32 12.38
CA LEU A 530 -40.80 -29.66 11.38
C LEU A 530 -39.45 -30.01 11.99
N ILE A 531 -39.07 -29.37 13.13
CA ILE A 531 -37.82 -29.67 13.83
C ILE A 531 -37.79 -31.09 14.36
N GLY A 532 -38.90 -31.55 14.91
CA GLY A 532 -39.05 -32.91 15.39
C GLY A 532 -38.93 -33.98 14.30
N LEU A 533 -39.12 -33.63 13.04
CA LEU A 533 -38.92 -34.50 11.87
C LEU A 533 -37.44 -34.69 11.50
N VAL A 534 -36.53 -33.82 11.95
CA VAL A 534 -35.09 -33.91 11.67
C VAL A 534 -34.41 -34.90 12.61
N ARG A 535 -34.69 -36.19 12.40
CA ARG A 535 -34.14 -37.32 13.14
C ARG A 535 -34.09 -38.58 12.23
N ASP A 536 -33.41 -39.62 12.66
CA ASP A 536 -33.21 -40.85 11.88
C ASP A 536 -32.73 -40.55 10.44
N LEU A 537 -31.75 -39.67 10.35
CA LEU A 537 -31.25 -39.16 9.07
C LEU A 537 -30.41 -40.24 8.36
N THR A 538 -30.46 -40.22 7.01
CA THR A 538 -29.49 -40.91 6.16
C THR A 538 -28.36 -39.91 5.84
N LEU A 539 -27.17 -40.16 6.38
CA LEU A 539 -25.98 -39.33 6.09
C LEU A 539 -25.56 -39.57 4.63
N LEU A 540 -25.31 -38.49 3.91
CA LEU A 540 -24.94 -38.51 2.48
C LEU A 540 -23.47 -38.12 2.29
N ALA A 541 -23.05 -36.96 2.74
CA ALA A 541 -21.67 -36.51 2.57
C ALA A 541 -21.26 -35.53 3.68
N MET A 542 -19.94 -35.40 3.86
CA MET A 542 -19.27 -34.31 4.58
C MET A 542 -18.50 -33.49 3.57
N VAL A 543 -18.63 -32.19 3.66
CA VAL A 543 -17.98 -31.24 2.75
C VAL A 543 -17.03 -30.36 3.55
N GLY A 544 -15.75 -30.34 3.19
CA GLY A 544 -14.74 -29.45 3.72
C GLY A 544 -14.74 -28.15 2.94
N ILE A 545 -14.93 -27.03 3.63
CA ILE A 545 -15.09 -25.69 3.06
C ILE A 545 -14.05 -24.77 3.67
N VAL A 546 -13.34 -24.04 2.85
CA VAL A 546 -12.30 -23.09 3.30
C VAL A 546 -12.31 -21.83 2.44
N ASP A 547 -11.84 -20.73 2.99
CA ASP A 547 -11.43 -19.55 2.21
C ASP A 547 -9.98 -19.76 1.75
N PRO A 548 -9.76 -20.14 0.47
CA PRO A 548 -8.45 -20.59 0.01
C PRO A 548 -7.46 -19.45 -0.12
N PRO A 549 -6.17 -19.71 0.15
CA PRO A 549 -5.13 -18.73 -0.13
C PRO A 549 -5.01 -18.45 -1.63
N ARG A 550 -4.74 -17.19 -1.97
CA ARG A 550 -4.47 -16.79 -3.35
C ARG A 550 -3.17 -17.42 -3.84
N SER A 551 -3.16 -17.93 -5.06
CA SER A 551 -1.95 -18.52 -5.68
C SER A 551 -0.81 -17.50 -5.79
N GLU A 552 -1.14 -16.23 -6.11
CA GLU A 552 -0.20 -15.11 -6.20
C GLU A 552 0.40 -14.75 -4.85
N ALA A 553 -0.38 -14.86 -3.75
CA ALA A 553 0.11 -14.58 -2.40
C ALA A 553 1.22 -15.56 -1.99
N LYS A 554 1.08 -16.84 -2.32
CA LYS A 554 2.11 -17.85 -2.06
C LYS A 554 3.42 -17.53 -2.78
N ALA A 555 3.36 -17.17 -4.06
CA ALA A 555 4.53 -16.78 -4.83
C ALA A 555 5.18 -15.51 -4.27
N ALA A 556 4.38 -14.50 -3.93
CA ALA A 556 4.83 -13.25 -3.35
C ALA A 556 5.48 -13.41 -1.97
N ILE A 557 4.96 -14.31 -1.12
CA ILE A 557 5.58 -14.64 0.17
C ILE A 557 6.93 -15.34 -0.01
N ALA A 558 7.05 -16.22 -1.00
CA ALA A 558 8.34 -16.84 -1.34
C ALA A 558 9.36 -15.80 -1.81
N GLU A 559 8.94 -14.81 -2.59
CA GLU A 559 9.76 -13.69 -3.03
C GLU A 559 10.17 -12.80 -1.84
N CYS A 560 9.25 -12.47 -0.92
CA CYS A 560 9.55 -11.77 0.33
C CYS A 560 10.66 -12.49 1.12
N LYS A 561 10.57 -13.82 1.23
CA LYS A 561 11.58 -14.63 1.91
C LYS A 561 12.95 -14.50 1.25
N GLY A 562 13.02 -14.56 -0.09
CA GLY A 562 14.25 -14.32 -0.86
C GLY A 562 14.81 -12.93 -0.61
N ALA A 563 13.95 -11.94 -0.50
CA ALA A 563 14.26 -10.55 -0.23
C ALA A 563 14.61 -10.23 1.24
N GLY A 564 14.60 -11.22 2.13
CA GLY A 564 14.83 -11.05 3.56
C GLY A 564 13.70 -10.32 4.30
N ILE A 565 12.50 -10.25 3.73
CA ILE A 565 11.32 -9.64 4.31
C ILE A 565 10.52 -10.72 5.03
N ARG A 566 10.19 -10.50 6.29
CA ARG A 566 9.34 -11.42 7.06
C ARG A 566 7.87 -11.10 6.86
N VAL A 567 7.11 -12.10 6.45
CA VAL A 567 5.65 -12.00 6.39
C VAL A 567 5.05 -12.63 7.64
N ARG A 568 4.09 -11.94 8.27
CA ARG A 568 3.31 -12.42 9.40
C ARG A 568 1.83 -12.33 9.07
N MET A 569 1.08 -13.36 9.40
CA MET A 569 -0.37 -13.36 9.25
C MET A 569 -1.04 -13.03 10.58
N ILE A 570 -2.00 -12.14 10.52
CA ILE A 570 -2.82 -11.71 11.66
C ILE A 570 -4.28 -11.96 11.28
N THR A 571 -5.06 -12.62 12.14
CA THR A 571 -6.43 -12.98 11.78
C THR A 571 -7.33 -13.13 13.01
N GLY A 572 -8.65 -12.93 12.80
CA GLY A 572 -9.70 -13.30 13.75
C GLY A 572 -10.00 -14.81 13.82
N ASP A 573 -9.49 -15.62 12.89
CA ASP A 573 -9.74 -17.05 12.81
C ASP A 573 -9.16 -17.85 13.99
N HIS A 574 -9.61 -19.12 14.09
CA HIS A 574 -9.03 -20.05 15.05
C HIS A 574 -7.57 -20.38 14.72
N ALA A 575 -6.74 -20.59 15.75
CA ALA A 575 -5.30 -20.80 15.59
C ALA A 575 -4.95 -21.99 14.71
N THR A 576 -5.73 -23.08 14.76
CA THR A 576 -5.53 -24.28 13.93
C THR A 576 -5.72 -23.96 12.44
N THR A 577 -6.83 -23.32 12.08
CA THR A 577 -7.13 -22.91 10.71
C THR A 577 -6.09 -21.91 10.19
N ALA A 578 -5.77 -20.88 11.00
CA ALA A 578 -4.77 -19.89 10.66
C ALA A 578 -3.38 -20.51 10.48
N GLY A 579 -2.99 -21.47 11.32
CA GLY A 579 -1.72 -22.19 11.22
C GLY A 579 -1.64 -23.04 9.95
N ALA A 580 -2.72 -23.74 9.58
CA ALA A 580 -2.80 -24.53 8.34
C ALA A 580 -2.61 -23.63 7.10
N ILE A 581 -3.37 -22.53 7.00
CA ILE A 581 -3.26 -21.55 5.90
C ILE A 581 -1.87 -20.92 5.88
N GLY A 582 -1.30 -20.54 7.03
CA GLY A 582 0.05 -19.99 7.13
C GLY A 582 1.11 -20.95 6.61
N THR A 583 0.95 -22.26 6.89
CA THR A 583 1.84 -23.32 6.40
C THR A 583 1.70 -23.50 4.89
N GLU A 584 0.48 -23.50 4.35
CA GLU A 584 0.21 -23.60 2.91
C GLU A 584 0.81 -22.41 2.14
N LEU A 585 0.74 -21.21 2.69
CA LEU A 585 1.37 -19.99 2.15
C LEU A 585 2.89 -19.95 2.30
N GLY A 586 3.48 -20.82 3.12
CA GLY A 586 4.92 -20.85 3.38
C GLY A 586 5.42 -19.78 4.38
N ILE A 587 4.51 -19.24 5.21
CA ILE A 587 4.82 -18.32 6.30
C ILE A 587 5.64 -19.06 7.37
N GLN A 588 6.79 -18.49 7.74
CA GLN A 588 7.71 -19.10 8.70
C GLN A 588 7.33 -18.78 10.14
N GLY A 589 7.42 -19.77 11.00
CA GLY A 589 7.20 -19.65 12.45
C GLY A 589 5.90 -20.34 12.90
N ARG A 590 5.73 -20.44 14.22
CA ARG A 590 4.55 -21.07 14.84
C ARG A 590 3.33 -20.15 14.85
N ALA A 591 2.16 -20.72 14.96
CA ALA A 591 0.92 -20.00 15.24
C ALA A 591 0.71 -19.90 16.75
N ILE A 592 0.26 -18.70 17.20
CA ILE A 592 -0.16 -18.43 18.58
C ILE A 592 -1.53 -17.75 18.59
N THR A 593 -2.20 -17.80 19.72
CA THR A 593 -3.45 -17.05 19.94
C THR A 593 -3.19 -15.61 20.40
N GLY A 594 -4.16 -14.69 20.17
CA GLY A 594 -4.12 -13.33 20.72
C GLY A 594 -4.04 -13.33 22.25
N ALA A 595 -4.69 -14.28 22.93
CA ALA A 595 -4.59 -14.42 24.37
C ALA A 595 -3.17 -14.75 24.85
N GLU A 596 -2.46 -15.67 24.15
CA GLU A 596 -1.05 -15.96 24.43
C GLU A 596 -0.18 -14.72 24.13
N PHE A 597 -0.46 -14.02 23.03
CA PHE A 597 0.26 -12.78 22.68
C PHE A 597 0.06 -11.68 23.73
N ALA A 598 -1.17 -11.48 24.19
CA ALA A 598 -1.51 -10.48 25.21
C ALA A 598 -0.89 -10.79 26.60
N ALA A 599 -0.78 -12.09 26.93
CA ALA A 599 -0.21 -12.54 28.22
C ALA A 599 1.32 -12.35 28.30
N MET A 600 2.04 -12.27 27.19
CA MET A 600 3.49 -12.08 27.18
C MET A 600 3.87 -10.62 27.41
N SER A 601 4.96 -10.39 28.16
CA SER A 601 5.58 -9.07 28.28
C SER A 601 6.26 -8.64 26.98
N ASP A 602 6.54 -7.35 26.81
CA ASP A 602 7.22 -6.83 25.61
C ASP A 602 8.63 -7.44 25.44
N ASP A 603 9.34 -7.71 26.53
CA ASP A 603 10.68 -8.32 26.50
C ASP A 603 10.63 -9.80 26.07
N GLU A 604 9.64 -10.56 26.54
CA GLU A 604 9.41 -11.95 26.11
C GLU A 604 9.01 -11.99 24.62
N LEU A 605 8.12 -11.09 24.21
CA LEU A 605 7.72 -10.98 22.82
C LEU A 605 8.90 -10.65 21.90
N GLN A 606 9.81 -9.74 22.30
CA GLN A 606 11.01 -9.44 21.50
C GLN A 606 11.87 -10.68 21.24
N GLN A 607 11.97 -11.58 22.24
CA GLN A 607 12.74 -12.82 22.10
C GLN A 607 12.00 -13.86 21.24
N GLN A 608 10.67 -13.97 21.36
CA GLN A 608 9.88 -15.01 20.72
C GLN A 608 9.34 -14.62 19.33
N LEU A 609 9.15 -13.33 19.04
CA LEU A 609 8.66 -12.86 17.74
C LEU A 609 9.42 -13.43 16.54
N PRO A 610 10.76 -13.66 16.58
CA PRO A 610 11.44 -14.33 15.48
C PRO A 610 10.83 -15.70 15.09
N ASP A 611 10.23 -16.41 16.03
CA ASP A 611 9.66 -17.76 15.83
C ASP A 611 8.13 -17.77 15.68
N ILE A 612 7.47 -16.60 15.71
CA ILE A 612 6.03 -16.46 15.55
C ILE A 612 5.73 -15.96 14.14
N GLY A 613 4.98 -16.75 13.37
CA GLY A 613 4.57 -16.43 12.00
C GLY A 613 3.09 -16.02 11.89
N VAL A 614 2.25 -16.58 12.76
CA VAL A 614 0.79 -16.40 12.72
C VAL A 614 0.28 -16.03 14.10
N ILE A 615 -0.58 -15.01 14.17
CA ILE A 615 -1.29 -14.60 15.40
C ILE A 615 -2.79 -14.64 15.12
N ALA A 616 -3.50 -15.52 15.83
CA ALA A 616 -4.91 -15.83 15.61
C ALA A 616 -5.79 -15.26 16.72
N ARG A 617 -7.03 -14.88 16.43
CA ARG A 617 -7.98 -14.25 17.37
C ARG A 617 -7.42 -13.00 18.05
N VAL A 618 -6.92 -12.07 17.22
CA VAL A 618 -6.21 -10.87 17.69
C VAL A 618 -7.20 -9.73 17.93
N ALA A 619 -7.07 -9.07 19.07
CA ALA A 619 -7.79 -7.81 19.34
C ALA A 619 -7.13 -6.61 18.62
N PRO A 620 -7.85 -5.52 18.33
CA PRO A 620 -7.32 -4.33 17.67
C PRO A 620 -6.09 -3.72 18.38
N GLU A 621 -6.09 -3.72 19.71
CA GLU A 621 -4.99 -3.20 20.53
C GLU A 621 -3.71 -4.04 20.35
N ASP A 622 -3.85 -5.34 20.16
CA ASP A 622 -2.72 -6.24 19.94
C ASP A 622 -2.07 -6.01 18.57
N LYS A 623 -2.87 -5.68 17.54
CA LYS A 623 -2.35 -5.28 16.22
C LYS A 623 -1.46 -4.03 16.34
N LEU A 624 -1.92 -3.03 17.07
CA LEU A 624 -1.16 -1.81 17.33
C LEU A 624 0.11 -2.09 18.17
N ARG A 625 0.00 -2.93 19.21
CA ARG A 625 1.12 -3.33 20.06
C ARG A 625 2.20 -4.05 19.25
N LEU A 626 1.81 -4.97 18.37
CA LEU A 626 2.73 -5.70 17.48
C LEU A 626 3.50 -4.75 16.57
N VAL A 627 2.81 -3.81 15.90
CA VAL A 627 3.46 -2.81 15.02
C VAL A 627 4.51 -2.01 15.80
N ARG A 628 4.14 -1.45 16.95
CA ARG A 628 5.06 -0.65 17.78
C ARG A 628 6.26 -1.45 18.28
N LEU A 629 6.05 -2.71 18.65
CA LEU A 629 7.10 -3.59 19.12
C LEU A 629 8.11 -3.90 18.01
N LEU A 630 7.61 -4.24 16.81
CA LEU A 630 8.46 -4.48 15.64
C LEU A 630 9.27 -3.23 15.25
N GLN A 631 8.68 -2.03 15.33
CA GLN A 631 9.38 -0.77 15.08
C GLN A 631 10.48 -0.52 16.12
N ARG A 632 10.23 -0.79 17.41
CA ARG A 632 11.26 -0.71 18.48
C ARG A 632 12.41 -1.68 18.25
N MET A 633 12.15 -2.83 17.64
CA MET A 633 13.18 -3.81 17.24
C MET A 633 13.97 -3.35 16.00
N GLY A 634 13.72 -2.16 15.46
CA GLY A 634 14.42 -1.60 14.31
C GLY A 634 13.90 -2.09 12.96
N ASN A 635 12.66 -2.59 12.89
CA ASN A 635 12.03 -2.97 11.63
C ASN A 635 11.27 -1.80 10.99
N VAL A 636 11.19 -1.80 9.67
CA VAL A 636 10.24 -1.01 8.89
C VAL A 636 9.04 -1.90 8.61
N VAL A 637 7.90 -1.52 9.18
CA VAL A 637 6.70 -2.36 9.24
C VAL A 637 5.67 -1.89 8.23
N ALA A 638 5.29 -2.78 7.31
CA ALA A 638 4.07 -2.65 6.53
C ALA A 638 2.94 -3.42 7.25
N MET A 639 1.77 -2.80 7.39
CA MET A 639 0.58 -3.40 7.99
C MET A 639 -0.59 -3.32 7.02
N THR A 640 -1.26 -4.45 6.75
CA THR A 640 -2.50 -4.45 5.95
C THR A 640 -3.72 -4.58 6.83
N GLY A 641 -4.84 -4.05 6.35
CA GLY A 641 -6.14 -4.19 6.99
C GLY A 641 -7.25 -3.57 6.15
N ASP A 642 -8.48 -4.01 6.38
CA ASP A 642 -9.67 -3.54 5.67
C ASP A 642 -10.70 -2.91 6.62
N GLY A 643 -10.68 -3.26 7.90
CA GLY A 643 -11.63 -2.82 8.92
C GLY A 643 -11.25 -1.52 9.63
N VAL A 644 -12.24 -0.95 10.33
CA VAL A 644 -12.03 0.18 11.26
C VAL A 644 -11.11 -0.21 12.41
N ASN A 645 -11.20 -1.48 12.85
CA ASN A 645 -10.35 -2.05 13.89
C ASN A 645 -8.86 -2.05 13.55
N ASP A 646 -8.52 -2.00 12.26
CA ASP A 646 -7.15 -1.95 11.77
C ASP A 646 -6.59 -0.53 11.71
N ALA A 647 -7.44 0.48 11.66
CA ALA A 647 -7.05 1.86 11.42
C ALA A 647 -5.98 2.39 12.40
N PRO A 648 -5.99 2.11 13.71
CA PRO A 648 -4.92 2.50 14.61
C PRO A 648 -3.57 1.86 14.26
N ALA A 649 -3.57 0.58 13.89
CA ALA A 649 -2.36 -0.14 13.50
C ALA A 649 -1.86 0.30 12.12
N LEU A 650 -2.76 0.53 11.14
CA LEU A 650 -2.45 1.08 9.82
C LEU A 650 -1.80 2.46 9.93
N LYS A 651 -2.33 3.32 10.80
CA LYS A 651 -1.78 4.66 11.02
C LYS A 651 -0.43 4.66 11.73
N ALA A 652 -0.22 3.74 12.65
CA ALA A 652 1.02 3.61 13.41
C ALA A 652 2.14 2.93 12.62
N ALA A 653 1.81 2.12 11.63
CA ALA A 653 2.79 1.45 10.78
C ALA A 653 3.58 2.45 9.92
N ASP A 654 4.82 2.10 9.55
CA ASP A 654 5.60 2.89 8.60
C ASP A 654 4.90 2.94 7.23
N ILE A 655 4.24 1.85 6.85
CA ILE A 655 3.38 1.72 5.67
C ILE A 655 2.06 1.04 6.07
N GLY A 656 1.03 1.82 6.32
CA GLY A 656 -0.34 1.30 6.39
C GLY A 656 -0.89 1.04 4.98
N VAL A 657 -1.43 -0.14 4.75
CA VAL A 657 -1.97 -0.60 3.46
C VAL A 657 -3.44 -0.97 3.64
N ALA A 658 -4.33 -0.25 3.00
CA ALA A 658 -5.76 -0.56 3.02
C ALA A 658 -6.21 -1.26 1.74
N MET A 659 -7.25 -2.09 1.86
CA MET A 659 -7.93 -2.69 0.73
C MET A 659 -8.79 -1.63 0.01
N GLY A 660 -8.83 -1.65 -1.30
CA GLY A 660 -9.57 -0.69 -2.12
C GLY A 660 -11.01 -1.12 -2.38
N ILE A 661 -11.23 -2.43 -2.52
CA ILE A 661 -12.53 -3.03 -2.81
C ILE A 661 -13.27 -3.31 -1.49
N THR A 662 -12.68 -4.10 -0.59
CA THR A 662 -13.30 -4.52 0.67
C THR A 662 -13.08 -3.53 1.81
N GLY A 663 -12.05 -2.67 1.73
CA GLY A 663 -11.65 -1.78 2.81
C GLY A 663 -12.67 -0.67 3.12
N THR A 664 -12.85 -0.38 4.40
CA THR A 664 -13.67 0.74 4.88
C THR A 664 -13.00 2.09 4.59
N GLU A 665 -13.78 3.17 4.52
CA GLU A 665 -13.21 4.51 4.32
C GLU A 665 -12.27 4.93 5.45
N VAL A 666 -12.50 4.46 6.67
CA VAL A 666 -11.60 4.70 7.81
C VAL A 666 -10.26 4.01 7.63
N SER A 667 -10.25 2.74 7.21
CA SER A 667 -9.00 2.03 6.91
C SER A 667 -8.27 2.70 5.75
N LYS A 668 -9.00 3.07 4.68
CA LYS A 668 -8.44 3.82 3.56
C LYS A 668 -7.87 5.17 4.00
N GLU A 669 -8.57 5.94 4.87
CA GLU A 669 -8.07 7.23 5.36
C GLU A 669 -6.84 7.07 6.25
N ALA A 670 -6.81 6.09 7.14
CA ALA A 670 -5.68 5.80 8.02
C ALA A 670 -4.44 5.32 7.26
N ALA A 671 -4.63 4.60 6.16
CA ALA A 671 -3.56 4.01 5.38
C ALA A 671 -2.80 5.04 4.54
N VAL A 672 -1.54 4.73 4.25
CA VAL A 672 -0.65 5.48 3.36
C VAL A 672 -0.73 4.97 1.93
N MET A 673 -1.11 3.70 1.76
CA MET A 673 -1.27 3.02 0.47
C MET A 673 -2.62 2.31 0.39
N ILE A 674 -3.25 2.31 -0.78
CA ILE A 674 -4.51 1.60 -1.06
C ILE A 674 -4.28 0.65 -2.23
N LEU A 675 -4.67 -0.62 -2.07
CA LEU A 675 -4.63 -1.63 -3.14
C LEU A 675 -5.96 -1.65 -3.89
N THR A 676 -5.97 -1.34 -5.17
CA THR A 676 -7.21 -1.33 -5.97
C THR A 676 -7.69 -2.72 -6.39
N ASP A 677 -6.86 -3.74 -6.16
CA ASP A 677 -7.10 -5.16 -6.47
C ASP A 677 -7.16 -6.06 -5.24
N ASP A 678 -7.02 -5.50 -4.04
CA ASP A 678 -6.96 -6.19 -2.75
C ASP A 678 -5.96 -7.38 -2.74
N ASN A 679 -4.87 -7.29 -3.52
CA ASN A 679 -3.92 -8.38 -3.72
C ASN A 679 -2.59 -8.15 -2.99
N PHE A 680 -2.20 -9.13 -2.15
CA PHE A 680 -0.91 -9.09 -1.43
C PHE A 680 0.31 -8.98 -2.36
N ALA A 681 0.29 -9.61 -3.54
CA ALA A 681 1.38 -9.55 -4.50
C ALA A 681 1.67 -8.12 -4.98
N THR A 682 0.66 -7.27 -5.02
CA THR A 682 0.80 -5.84 -5.36
C THR A 682 1.65 -5.09 -4.34
N ILE A 683 1.60 -5.47 -3.06
CA ILE A 683 2.48 -4.90 -2.02
C ILE A 683 3.95 -5.24 -2.32
N VAL A 684 4.20 -6.50 -2.66
CA VAL A 684 5.57 -6.99 -2.95
C VAL A 684 6.15 -6.29 -4.18
N GLY A 685 5.35 -6.14 -5.23
CA GLY A 685 5.73 -5.36 -6.42
C GLY A 685 5.99 -3.88 -6.10
N ALA A 686 5.22 -3.28 -5.18
CA ALA A 686 5.46 -1.92 -4.73
C ALA A 686 6.75 -1.79 -3.90
N VAL A 687 7.10 -2.79 -3.09
CA VAL A 687 8.37 -2.86 -2.34
C VAL A 687 9.56 -2.97 -3.32
N GLU A 688 9.48 -3.85 -4.32
CA GLU A 688 10.50 -3.97 -5.37
C GLU A 688 10.73 -2.63 -6.06
N TYR A 689 9.66 -1.98 -6.48
CA TYR A 689 9.73 -0.68 -7.12
C TYR A 689 10.34 0.40 -6.21
N GLY A 690 9.96 0.43 -4.93
CA GLY A 690 10.53 1.32 -3.92
C GLY A 690 12.04 1.12 -3.73
N ARG A 691 12.53 -0.13 -3.76
CA ARG A 691 13.97 -0.45 -3.75
C ARG A 691 14.69 0.12 -4.97
N GLY A 692 14.10 -0.02 -6.16
CA GLY A 692 14.63 0.54 -7.40
C GLY A 692 14.72 2.07 -7.38
N LEU A 693 13.69 2.74 -6.87
CA LEU A 693 13.68 4.19 -6.68
C LEU A 693 14.77 4.66 -5.73
N TYR A 694 14.95 3.96 -4.62
CA TYR A 694 16.01 4.28 -3.67
C TYR A 694 17.41 4.09 -4.30
N ASP A 695 17.64 3.03 -5.03
CA ASP A 695 18.90 2.82 -5.77
C ASP A 695 19.18 3.98 -6.74
N ASN A 696 18.18 4.46 -7.47
CA ASN A 696 18.31 5.59 -8.37
C ASN A 696 18.59 6.90 -7.63
N LEU A 697 17.96 7.11 -6.47
CA LEU A 697 18.29 8.23 -5.60
C LEU A 697 19.75 8.18 -5.13
N LEU A 698 20.26 7.00 -4.78
CA LEU A 698 21.67 6.82 -4.42
C LEU A 698 22.62 7.13 -5.57
N LYS A 699 22.28 6.75 -6.83
CA LYS A 699 23.06 7.14 -8.02
C LYS A 699 23.19 8.65 -8.11
N TYR A 700 22.07 9.36 -7.97
CA TYR A 700 22.06 10.83 -7.97
C TYR A 700 22.86 11.44 -6.81
N LEU A 701 22.67 10.94 -5.58
CA LEU A 701 23.40 11.46 -4.42
C LEU A 701 24.93 11.27 -4.56
N ARG A 702 25.38 10.15 -5.09
CA ARG A 702 26.82 9.91 -5.36
C ARG A 702 27.35 10.91 -6.37
N PHE A 703 26.64 11.12 -7.47
CA PHE A 703 26.98 12.15 -8.44
C PHE A 703 27.11 13.53 -7.79
N GLN A 704 26.08 13.95 -7.05
CA GLN A 704 26.04 15.27 -6.40
C GLN A 704 27.15 15.44 -5.35
N MET A 705 27.47 14.40 -4.58
CA MET A 705 28.55 14.49 -3.58
C MET A 705 29.94 14.51 -4.22
N SER A 706 30.17 13.82 -5.34
CA SER A 706 31.44 13.90 -6.04
C SER A 706 31.69 15.28 -6.62
N THR A 707 30.66 15.93 -7.19
CA THR A 707 30.76 17.32 -7.70
C THR A 707 30.97 18.32 -6.57
N LEU A 708 30.30 18.15 -5.43
CA LEU A 708 30.51 18.98 -4.24
C LEU A 708 31.96 18.92 -3.73
N VAL A 709 32.53 17.72 -3.62
CA VAL A 709 33.93 17.54 -3.23
C VAL A 709 34.85 18.23 -4.23
N ALA A 710 34.58 18.12 -5.53
CA ALA A 710 35.35 18.80 -6.56
C ALA A 710 35.29 20.33 -6.42
N TYR A 711 34.11 20.91 -6.23
CA TYR A 711 34.00 22.38 -6.04
C TYR A 711 34.82 22.86 -4.85
N ILE A 712 34.63 22.21 -3.68
CA ILE A 712 35.38 22.62 -2.49
C ILE A 712 36.88 22.50 -2.70
N ALA A 713 37.35 21.41 -3.28
CA ALA A 713 38.78 21.19 -3.52
C ALA A 713 39.35 22.15 -4.59
N ILE A 714 38.58 22.56 -5.61
CA ILE A 714 38.97 23.55 -6.62
C ILE A 714 39.21 24.93 -5.98
N PHE A 715 38.29 25.37 -5.08
CA PHE A 715 38.48 26.66 -4.38
C PHE A 715 39.67 26.63 -3.45
N ILE A 716 39.88 25.58 -2.69
CA ILE A 716 41.02 25.41 -1.80
C ILE A 716 42.32 25.34 -2.63
N GLY A 717 42.33 24.52 -3.68
CA GLY A 717 43.50 24.39 -4.56
C GLY A 717 43.86 25.71 -5.29
N ALA A 718 42.86 26.41 -5.81
CA ALA A 718 43.05 27.71 -6.44
C ALA A 718 43.61 28.76 -5.45
N GLY A 719 43.12 28.73 -4.20
CA GLY A 719 43.64 29.52 -3.11
C GLY A 719 45.14 29.24 -2.79
N ILE A 720 45.50 27.96 -2.61
CA ILE A 720 46.86 27.52 -2.28
C ILE A 720 47.86 27.86 -3.41
N PHE A 721 47.51 27.55 -4.67
CA PHE A 721 48.40 27.73 -5.82
C PHE A 721 48.26 29.08 -6.51
N SER A 722 47.47 30.02 -5.97
CA SER A 722 47.22 31.34 -6.53
C SER A 722 46.69 31.34 -7.97
N ILE A 723 45.90 30.27 -8.31
CA ILE A 723 45.31 30.11 -9.64
C ILE A 723 44.06 31.04 -9.72
N ALA A 724 43.88 31.73 -10.83
CA ALA A 724 42.78 32.66 -11.08
C ALA A 724 42.61 33.71 -9.96
N GLY A 725 43.70 34.17 -9.32
CA GLY A 725 43.61 35.06 -8.17
C GLY A 725 42.84 34.52 -6.96
N GLY A 726 42.64 33.19 -6.90
CA GLY A 726 41.85 32.53 -5.84
C GLY A 726 40.35 32.43 -6.13
N ILE A 727 39.87 32.91 -7.26
CA ILE A 727 38.46 32.85 -7.70
C ILE A 727 38.39 32.04 -9.00
N PRO A 728 38.46 30.69 -8.93
CA PRO A 728 38.51 29.84 -10.13
C PRO A 728 37.21 29.86 -10.92
N LEU A 729 36.07 30.06 -10.26
CA LEU A 729 34.74 30.14 -10.83
C LEU A 729 33.94 31.28 -10.20
N ASN A 730 33.22 32.02 -11.00
CA ASN A 730 32.32 33.06 -10.52
C ASN A 730 30.94 32.42 -10.13
N PRO A 731 30.11 33.07 -9.32
CA PRO A 731 28.81 32.54 -8.89
C PRO A 731 27.87 32.18 -10.04
N LEU A 732 27.89 32.87 -11.17
CA LEU A 732 27.05 32.61 -12.33
C LEU A 732 27.49 31.34 -13.08
N GLN A 733 28.79 31.06 -13.15
CA GLN A 733 29.33 29.82 -13.69
C GLN A 733 28.93 28.61 -12.87
N ILE A 734 28.98 28.72 -11.54
CA ILE A 734 28.53 27.65 -10.64
C ILE A 734 27.03 27.42 -10.79
N LEU A 735 26.26 28.50 -10.88
CA LEU A 735 24.83 28.41 -11.10
C LEU A 735 24.49 27.73 -12.44
N TRP A 736 25.23 28.05 -13.50
CA TRP A 736 25.10 27.41 -14.80
C TRP A 736 25.32 25.89 -14.70
N LEU A 737 26.38 25.48 -14.01
CA LEU A 737 26.67 24.06 -13.77
C LEU A 737 25.52 23.38 -12.99
N ASN A 738 25.18 23.92 -11.82
CA ASN A 738 24.22 23.29 -10.92
C ASN A 738 22.80 23.23 -11.51
N MET A 739 22.36 24.24 -12.28
CA MET A 739 20.97 24.31 -12.76
C MET A 739 20.79 23.87 -14.21
N VAL A 740 21.75 24.17 -15.08
CA VAL A 740 21.57 23.94 -16.52
C VAL A 740 22.23 22.63 -16.95
N VAL A 741 23.39 22.29 -16.37
CA VAL A 741 24.11 21.05 -16.69
C VAL A 741 23.68 19.89 -15.79
N ASP A 742 23.64 20.11 -14.48
CA ASP A 742 23.42 19.01 -13.51
C ASP A 742 21.97 18.54 -13.42
N ILE A 743 20.96 19.42 -13.60
CA ILE A 743 19.55 18.99 -13.51
C ILE A 743 19.20 17.94 -14.56
N PRO A 744 19.52 18.07 -15.88
CA PRO A 744 19.30 17.01 -16.85
C PRO A 744 20.00 15.70 -16.50
N ILE A 745 21.24 15.75 -15.98
CA ILE A 745 21.99 14.57 -15.55
C ILE A 745 21.30 13.91 -14.33
N ALA A 746 20.92 14.70 -13.35
CA ALA A 746 20.24 14.27 -12.15
C ALA A 746 18.90 13.59 -12.48
N VAL A 747 18.13 14.19 -13.39
CA VAL A 747 16.89 13.60 -13.91
C VAL A 747 17.15 12.32 -14.69
N ALA A 748 18.26 12.23 -15.44
CA ALA A 748 18.64 10.99 -16.13
C ALA A 748 18.94 9.86 -15.13
N LEU A 749 19.69 10.16 -14.05
CA LEU A 749 20.01 9.19 -12.99
C LEU A 749 18.77 8.77 -12.18
N GLY A 750 17.90 9.73 -11.85
CA GLY A 750 16.66 9.45 -11.10
C GLY A 750 15.72 8.49 -11.84
N PHE A 751 15.72 8.52 -13.17
CA PHE A 751 14.86 7.65 -14.01
C PHE A 751 15.66 6.58 -14.75
N ASP A 752 16.78 6.17 -14.18
CA ASP A 752 17.56 5.06 -14.72
C ASP A 752 16.85 3.72 -14.50
N GLU A 753 17.20 2.71 -15.29
CA GLU A 753 16.64 1.36 -15.12
C GLU A 753 16.98 0.82 -13.73
N PRO A 754 16.03 0.09 -13.10
CA PRO A 754 16.29 -0.57 -11.82
C PRO A 754 17.47 -1.54 -11.92
N THR A 755 18.25 -1.64 -10.86
CA THR A 755 19.33 -2.62 -10.78
C THR A 755 18.73 -4.04 -10.68
N SER A 756 19.29 -5.03 -11.34
CA SER A 756 18.86 -6.43 -11.24
C SER A 756 19.05 -7.00 -9.82
N GLY A 757 18.22 -7.98 -9.42
CA GLY A 757 18.33 -8.69 -8.15
C GLY A 757 17.94 -7.83 -6.93
N LEU A 758 16.99 -6.91 -7.07
CA LEU A 758 16.50 -6.08 -5.97
C LEU A 758 15.86 -6.93 -4.86
N MET A 759 15.14 -7.98 -5.24
CA MET A 759 14.47 -8.89 -4.31
C MET A 759 15.34 -10.08 -3.87
N GLU A 760 16.63 -10.06 -4.21
CA GLU A 760 17.64 -11.00 -3.68
C GLU A 760 18.48 -10.39 -2.55
N ARG A 761 18.22 -9.14 -2.18
CA ARG A 761 18.96 -8.39 -1.17
C ARG A 761 18.14 -8.26 0.12
N ALA A 762 18.80 -8.39 1.27
CA ALA A 762 18.17 -8.10 2.55
C ALA A 762 17.72 -6.62 2.64
N PRO A 763 16.66 -6.32 3.42
CA PRO A 763 16.23 -4.96 3.68
C PRO A 763 17.35 -4.14 4.33
N ARG A 764 17.38 -2.85 4.04
CA ARG A 764 18.36 -1.95 4.62
C ARG A 764 18.04 -1.71 6.10
N PRO A 765 19.03 -1.81 7.00
CA PRO A 765 18.82 -1.50 8.41
C PRO A 765 18.36 -0.05 8.63
N VAL A 766 17.43 0.15 9.54
CA VAL A 766 17.02 1.50 9.98
C VAL A 766 18.22 2.22 10.57
N GLY A 767 18.49 3.46 10.09
CA GLY A 767 19.66 4.23 10.56
C GLY A 767 20.95 3.96 9.79
N ALA A 768 20.99 3.04 8.84
CA ALA A 768 22.17 2.87 7.98
C ALA A 768 22.47 4.19 7.23
N PRO A 769 23.70 4.65 7.19
CA PRO A 769 24.06 5.89 6.52
C PRO A 769 23.77 5.78 5.01
N VAL A 770 23.29 6.87 4.39
CA VAL A 770 23.02 6.93 2.95
C VAL A 770 24.29 6.63 2.14
N LEU A 771 25.43 7.13 2.60
CA LEU A 771 26.72 6.91 1.99
C LEU A 771 27.67 6.24 3.01
N SER A 772 28.11 5.05 2.72
CA SER A 772 29.10 4.32 3.52
C SER A 772 30.49 4.94 3.43
N THR A 773 31.37 4.67 4.38
CA THR A 773 32.77 5.15 4.34
C THR A 773 33.51 4.79 3.06
N PRO A 774 33.41 3.57 2.50
CA PRO A 774 34.00 3.27 1.19
C PRO A 774 33.47 4.14 0.05
N ASN A 775 32.17 4.49 0.09
CA ASN A 775 31.60 5.40 -0.90
C ASN A 775 32.21 6.81 -0.77
N TRP A 776 32.37 7.34 0.46
CA TRP A 776 33.01 8.64 0.68
C TRP A 776 34.46 8.67 0.16
N ILE A 777 35.26 7.63 0.40
CA ILE A 777 36.63 7.52 -0.11
C ILE A 777 36.63 7.59 -1.63
N ARG A 778 35.73 6.87 -2.30
CA ARG A 778 35.59 6.88 -3.76
C ARG A 778 35.18 8.24 -4.29
N LEU A 779 34.22 8.91 -3.65
CA LEU A 779 33.77 10.25 -4.02
C LEU A 779 34.86 11.30 -3.85
N CYS A 780 35.66 11.21 -2.80
CA CYS A 780 36.84 12.05 -2.60
C CYS A 780 37.89 11.83 -3.69
N ALA A 781 38.14 10.59 -4.09
CA ALA A 781 39.06 10.28 -5.20
C ALA A 781 38.54 10.83 -6.53
N GLN A 782 37.23 10.69 -6.83
CA GLN A 782 36.62 11.30 -8.03
C GLN A 782 36.73 12.82 -7.99
N GLY A 783 36.39 13.46 -6.85
CA GLY A 783 36.51 14.91 -6.67
C GLY A 783 37.94 15.42 -6.83
N ALA A 784 38.92 14.66 -6.35
CA ALA A 784 40.35 15.02 -6.53
C ALA A 784 40.75 14.99 -8.02
N VAL A 785 40.33 13.97 -8.79
CA VAL A 785 40.60 13.90 -10.24
C VAL A 785 39.94 15.07 -10.95
N MET A 786 38.70 15.40 -10.64
CA MET A 786 37.98 16.53 -11.21
C MET A 786 38.71 17.87 -10.89
N THR A 787 39.16 18.01 -9.66
CA THR A 787 39.89 19.21 -9.19
C THR A 787 41.20 19.38 -9.96
N VAL A 788 42.03 18.36 -9.98
CA VAL A 788 43.34 18.43 -10.69
C VAL A 788 43.11 18.70 -12.18
N GLY A 789 42.20 18.01 -12.83
CA GLY A 789 41.90 18.22 -14.25
C GLY A 789 41.40 19.62 -14.56
N ALA A 790 40.48 20.18 -13.72
CA ALA A 790 39.97 21.52 -13.90
C ALA A 790 41.03 22.62 -13.67
N LEU A 791 41.84 22.49 -12.61
CA LEU A 791 42.94 23.45 -12.36
C LEU A 791 44.05 23.34 -13.43
N VAL A 792 44.39 22.17 -13.93
CA VAL A 792 45.32 21.95 -15.05
C VAL A 792 44.75 22.56 -16.33
N ALA A 793 43.45 22.43 -16.61
CA ALA A 793 42.81 23.10 -17.74
C ALA A 793 42.98 24.64 -17.69
N TYR A 794 42.75 25.21 -16.50
CA TYR A 794 42.99 26.63 -16.29
C TYR A 794 44.45 27.02 -16.54
N GLN A 795 45.40 26.29 -15.95
CA GLN A 795 46.83 26.59 -16.07
C GLN A 795 47.34 26.49 -17.53
N ILE A 796 46.83 25.51 -18.30
CA ILE A 796 47.13 25.41 -19.73
C ILE A 796 46.55 26.60 -20.50
N GLY A 797 45.31 26.99 -20.15
CA GLY A 797 44.63 28.14 -20.74
C GLY A 797 45.37 29.45 -20.48
N ASP A 798 45.75 29.74 -19.22
CA ASP A 798 46.39 30.94 -18.77
C ASP A 798 47.82 31.05 -19.31
N SER A 799 48.59 29.93 -19.39
CA SER A 799 49.95 29.94 -19.88
C SER A 799 50.07 30.05 -21.41
N ARG A 800 49.03 29.67 -22.18
CA ARG A 800 49.09 29.63 -23.67
C ARG A 800 48.19 30.65 -24.35
N TYR A 801 47.16 31.17 -23.62
CA TYR A 801 46.17 32.06 -24.18
C TYR A 801 45.92 33.24 -23.21
N ASP A 802 44.70 33.53 -22.85
CA ASP A 802 44.32 34.57 -21.92
C ASP A 802 43.48 34.06 -20.74
N ALA A 803 43.29 34.86 -19.70
CA ALA A 803 42.59 34.49 -18.50
C ALA A 803 41.08 34.14 -18.74
N LEU A 804 40.45 34.75 -19.77
CA LEU A 804 39.04 34.43 -20.12
C LEU A 804 38.91 33.07 -20.75
N ILE A 805 39.85 32.75 -21.67
CA ILE A 805 39.95 31.41 -22.26
C ILE A 805 40.28 30.37 -21.17
N ALA A 806 41.19 30.68 -20.24
CA ALA A 806 41.56 29.80 -19.14
C ALA A 806 40.35 29.49 -18.25
N SER A 807 39.58 30.49 -17.85
CA SER A 807 38.34 30.35 -17.07
C SER A 807 37.27 29.51 -17.83
N THR A 808 37.17 29.77 -19.17
CA THR A 808 36.21 28.98 -20.01
C THR A 808 36.65 27.54 -20.16
N MET A 809 37.96 27.26 -20.29
CA MET A 809 38.48 25.88 -20.31
C MET A 809 38.27 25.15 -19.00
N LEU A 810 38.45 25.81 -17.85
CA LEU A 810 38.15 25.27 -16.54
C LEU A 810 36.68 24.90 -16.45
N LEU A 811 35.75 25.80 -16.75
CA LEU A 811 34.31 25.58 -16.71
C LEU A 811 33.90 24.42 -17.64
N THR A 812 34.41 24.42 -18.86
CA THR A 812 34.08 23.37 -19.85
C THR A 812 34.59 22.00 -19.41
N THR A 813 35.85 21.94 -18.91
CA THR A 813 36.43 20.69 -18.39
C THR A 813 35.61 20.17 -17.20
N LEU A 814 35.21 21.04 -16.26
CA LEU A 814 34.40 20.67 -15.12
C LEU A 814 32.99 20.20 -15.54
N SER A 815 32.38 20.89 -16.52
CA SER A 815 31.09 20.48 -17.10
C SER A 815 31.16 19.08 -17.73
N LEU A 816 32.25 18.79 -18.45
CA LEU A 816 32.47 17.46 -19.03
C LEU A 816 32.73 16.38 -17.97
N PHE A 817 33.40 16.73 -16.86
CA PHE A 817 33.54 15.85 -15.72
C PHE A 817 32.18 15.53 -15.08
N HIS A 818 31.28 16.51 -14.97
CA HIS A 818 29.92 16.26 -14.48
C HIS A 818 29.17 15.31 -15.40
N LEU A 819 29.26 15.49 -16.71
CA LEU A 819 28.63 14.57 -17.67
C LEU A 819 29.21 13.14 -17.57
N ALA A 820 30.54 13.01 -17.49
CA ALA A 820 31.21 11.71 -17.30
C ALA A 820 30.84 11.09 -15.92
N GLY A 821 30.86 11.90 -14.85
CA GLY A 821 30.48 11.49 -13.50
C GLY A 821 29.05 10.96 -13.43
N GLY A 822 28.09 11.62 -14.10
CA GLY A 822 26.73 11.16 -14.24
C GLY A 822 26.61 9.78 -14.92
N LEU A 823 27.36 9.57 -16.00
CA LEU A 823 27.39 8.25 -16.66
C LEU A 823 28.01 7.16 -15.79
N LEU A 824 29.07 7.48 -15.04
CA LEU A 824 29.76 6.55 -14.15
C LEU A 824 28.97 6.21 -12.87
N ALA A 825 28.12 7.12 -12.40
CA ALA A 825 27.29 6.93 -11.20
C ALA A 825 26.18 5.89 -11.40
N ARG A 826 25.82 5.54 -12.63
CA ARG A 826 24.78 4.56 -12.97
C ARG A 826 25.08 3.16 -12.44
N ASP A 827 26.33 2.72 -12.54
CA ASP A 827 26.76 1.40 -12.08
C ASP A 827 28.10 1.50 -11.35
N GLN A 828 28.16 0.98 -10.14
CA GLN A 828 29.37 1.00 -9.30
C GLN A 828 30.34 -0.17 -9.56
N VAL A 829 29.86 -1.23 -10.16
CA VAL A 829 30.60 -2.48 -10.33
C VAL A 829 30.85 -2.78 -11.81
N GLY A 830 29.85 -2.63 -12.65
CA GLY A 830 29.91 -2.90 -14.07
C GLY A 830 30.81 -1.90 -14.82
N THR A 831 31.39 -2.34 -15.93
CA THR A 831 32.20 -1.45 -16.80
C THR A 831 31.32 -0.60 -17.69
N ILE A 832 31.69 0.68 -17.87
CA ILE A 832 31.02 1.59 -18.80
C ILE A 832 31.05 1.10 -20.27
N PHE A 833 31.98 0.22 -20.59
CA PHE A 833 32.15 -0.33 -21.96
C PHE A 833 31.24 -1.56 -22.23
N SER A 834 30.40 -1.98 -21.27
CA SER A 834 29.42 -3.04 -21.48
C SER A 834 28.19 -2.54 -22.22
N ARG A 835 27.51 -3.42 -22.96
CA ARG A 835 26.24 -3.09 -23.62
C ARG A 835 25.15 -2.70 -22.61
N ALA A 836 25.18 -3.29 -21.45
CA ALA A 836 24.25 -2.97 -20.33
C ALA A 836 24.48 -1.56 -19.74
N ALA A 837 25.67 -0.98 -19.95
CA ALA A 837 25.98 0.37 -19.49
C ALA A 837 25.46 1.48 -20.43
N ILE A 838 25.02 1.14 -21.64
CA ILE A 838 24.53 2.11 -22.63
C ILE A 838 23.20 2.67 -22.11
N PRO A 839 23.06 4.00 -21.93
CA PRO A 839 21.80 4.60 -21.49
C PRO A 839 20.68 4.36 -22.51
N GLY A 840 19.47 4.11 -22.02
CA GLY A 840 18.31 4.04 -22.89
C GLY A 840 18.05 5.35 -23.67
N PRO A 841 17.21 5.35 -24.72
CA PRO A 841 17.00 6.52 -25.59
C PRO A 841 16.53 7.76 -24.83
N THR A 842 15.76 7.58 -23.78
CA THR A 842 15.25 8.68 -22.94
C THR A 842 16.34 9.30 -22.10
N GLN A 843 17.21 8.50 -21.49
CA GLN A 843 18.37 8.97 -20.74
C GLN A 843 19.39 9.63 -21.68
N LEU A 844 19.63 9.04 -22.83
CA LEU A 844 20.55 9.61 -23.82
C LEU A 844 20.12 11.01 -24.27
N ARG A 845 18.80 11.24 -24.48
CA ARG A 845 18.27 12.60 -24.77
C ARG A 845 18.58 13.58 -23.64
N ARG A 846 18.44 13.15 -22.36
CA ARG A 846 18.73 14.01 -21.20
C ARG A 846 20.21 14.36 -21.09
N TYR A 847 21.09 13.37 -21.25
CA TYR A 847 22.55 13.63 -21.35
C TYR A 847 22.89 14.53 -22.55
N GLY A 848 22.19 14.38 -23.68
CA GLY A 848 22.30 15.25 -24.84
C GLY A 848 21.93 16.70 -24.54
N VAL A 849 20.89 16.95 -23.74
CA VAL A 849 20.53 18.31 -23.29
C VAL A 849 21.64 18.92 -22.43
N ALA A 850 22.24 18.14 -21.50
CA ALA A 850 23.38 18.61 -20.73
C ALA A 850 24.57 18.95 -21.62
N LEU A 851 24.90 18.10 -22.61
CA LEU A 851 25.96 18.34 -23.57
C LEU A 851 25.70 19.59 -24.43
N LEU A 852 24.45 19.78 -24.88
CA LEU A 852 24.05 20.99 -25.62
C LEU A 852 24.23 22.25 -24.76
N ALA A 853 23.92 22.20 -23.45
CA ALA A 853 24.15 23.31 -22.53
C ALA A 853 25.62 23.64 -22.39
N ILE A 854 26.51 22.63 -22.33
CA ILE A 854 27.97 22.82 -22.28
C ILE A 854 28.46 23.52 -23.54
N VAL A 855 27.98 23.12 -24.73
CA VAL A 855 28.36 23.75 -26.00
C VAL A 855 27.73 25.16 -26.08
N ALA A 856 26.49 25.36 -25.69
CA ALA A 856 25.78 26.63 -25.81
C ALA A 856 26.48 27.77 -25.05
N VAL A 857 27.00 27.50 -23.84
CA VAL A 857 27.67 28.51 -23.01
C VAL A 857 28.99 29.02 -23.64
N THR A 858 29.59 28.26 -24.52
CA THR A 858 30.81 28.61 -25.27
C THR A 858 30.53 29.11 -26.68
N ALA A 859 29.32 28.84 -27.23
CA ALA A 859 28.99 29.17 -28.62
C ALA A 859 28.06 30.40 -28.77
N ILE A 860 27.20 30.67 -27.82
CA ILE A 860 26.15 31.71 -27.91
C ILE A 860 26.62 33.01 -27.24
N GLY A 861 26.81 34.09 -28.00
CA GLY A 861 27.38 35.34 -27.53
C GLY A 861 26.57 36.02 -26.38
N PHE A 862 25.26 35.82 -26.31
CA PHE A 862 24.46 36.27 -25.16
C PHE A 862 24.83 35.50 -23.86
N LEU A 863 24.94 34.18 -23.94
CA LEU A 863 25.32 33.34 -22.80
C LEU A 863 26.76 33.60 -22.37
N GLN A 864 27.67 33.81 -23.33
CA GLN A 864 29.05 34.17 -23.04
C GLN A 864 29.12 35.42 -22.17
N ARG A 865 28.37 36.48 -22.54
CA ARG A 865 28.33 37.73 -21.77
C ARG A 865 27.74 37.56 -20.37
N VAL A 866 26.71 36.73 -20.22
CA VAL A 866 26.06 36.51 -18.92
C VAL A 866 26.93 35.67 -17.99
N VAL A 867 27.48 34.59 -18.51
CA VAL A 867 28.23 33.58 -17.69
C VAL A 867 29.72 33.95 -17.57
N GLY A 868 30.22 34.88 -18.40
CA GLY A 868 31.64 35.27 -18.43
C GLY A 868 32.49 34.18 -19.08
N THR A 869 32.13 33.77 -20.29
CA THR A 869 32.84 32.75 -21.09
C THR A 869 33.21 33.31 -22.47
N THR A 870 33.96 32.51 -23.24
CA THR A 870 34.29 32.86 -24.62
C THR A 870 34.28 31.59 -25.51
N SER A 871 34.38 31.80 -26.81
CA SER A 871 34.45 30.63 -27.74
C SER A 871 35.79 29.92 -27.62
N LEU A 872 35.72 28.57 -27.60
CA LEU A 872 36.88 27.70 -27.58
C LEU A 872 37.21 27.17 -28.98
N SER A 873 38.49 27.16 -29.33
CA SER A 873 38.98 26.47 -30.54
C SER A 873 38.87 24.94 -30.42
N PHE A 874 38.95 24.28 -31.55
CA PHE A 874 38.90 22.80 -31.61
C PHE A 874 40.01 22.15 -30.77
N SER A 875 41.22 22.69 -30.76
CA SER A 875 42.34 22.21 -29.95
C SER A 875 42.07 22.33 -28.45
N GLN A 876 41.45 23.46 -28.01
CA GLN A 876 41.09 23.67 -26.62
C GLN A 876 39.98 22.70 -26.14
N TRP A 877 39.00 22.44 -27.00
CA TRP A 877 38.00 21.40 -26.75
C TRP A 877 38.60 20.01 -26.52
N TRP A 878 39.58 19.60 -27.39
CA TRP A 878 40.27 18.31 -27.23
C TRP A 878 41.06 18.20 -25.93
N ILE A 879 41.65 19.30 -25.46
CA ILE A 879 42.32 19.36 -24.15
C ILE A 879 41.32 19.14 -23.04
N CYS A 880 40.16 19.83 -23.07
CA CYS A 880 39.11 19.69 -22.07
C CYS A 880 38.54 18.26 -22.06
N ILE A 881 38.27 17.67 -23.22
CA ILE A 881 37.77 16.28 -23.38
C ILE A 881 38.79 15.28 -22.85
N GLY A 882 40.08 15.45 -23.20
CA GLY A 882 41.15 14.57 -22.74
C GLY A 882 41.32 14.57 -21.22
N LEU A 883 41.24 15.74 -20.60
CA LEU A 883 41.26 15.87 -19.15
C LEU A 883 40.02 15.24 -18.51
N ALA A 884 38.82 15.46 -19.08
CA ALA A 884 37.60 14.84 -18.57
C ALA A 884 37.59 13.31 -18.66
N ALA A 885 38.21 12.75 -19.69
CA ALA A 885 38.36 11.30 -19.87
C ALA A 885 39.21 10.63 -18.76
N THR A 886 40.08 11.38 -18.06
CA THR A 886 40.87 10.84 -16.95
C THR A 886 39.98 10.28 -15.82
N LEU A 887 38.81 10.88 -15.58
CA LEU A 887 37.87 10.40 -14.58
C LEU A 887 37.33 9.00 -14.94
N ILE A 888 37.05 8.79 -16.24
CA ILE A 888 36.58 7.48 -16.74
C ILE A 888 37.66 6.41 -16.49
N VAL A 889 38.92 6.74 -16.81
CA VAL A 889 40.04 5.82 -16.63
C VAL A 889 40.23 5.46 -15.15
N VAL A 890 40.30 6.45 -14.26
CA VAL A 890 40.50 6.23 -12.82
C VAL A 890 39.37 5.41 -12.27
N GLU A 891 38.11 5.74 -12.64
CA GLU A 891 36.94 5.05 -12.16
C GLU A 891 36.88 3.57 -12.61
N GLU A 892 37.24 3.26 -13.86
CA GLU A 892 37.33 1.88 -14.33
C GLU A 892 38.42 1.09 -13.62
N VAL A 893 39.53 1.71 -13.28
CA VAL A 893 40.56 1.09 -12.42
C VAL A 893 39.98 0.76 -11.03
N ILE A 894 39.28 1.69 -10.37
CA ILE A 894 38.63 1.45 -9.11
C ILE A 894 37.62 0.28 -9.23
N LYS A 895 36.80 0.26 -10.29
CA LYS A 895 35.83 -0.83 -10.52
C LYS A 895 36.50 -2.20 -10.71
N ILE A 896 37.70 -2.27 -11.27
CA ILE A 896 38.48 -3.53 -11.38
C ILE A 896 38.79 -4.07 -9.98
N PHE A 897 39.24 -3.21 -9.05
CA PHE A 897 39.53 -3.62 -7.68
C PHE A 897 38.27 -4.04 -6.92
N VAL A 898 37.17 -3.30 -7.08
CA VAL A 898 35.88 -3.63 -6.47
C VAL A 898 35.38 -5.00 -6.95
N ARG A 899 35.42 -5.27 -8.26
CA ARG A 899 35.04 -6.56 -8.85
C ARG A 899 35.91 -7.73 -8.34
N ARG A 900 37.22 -7.52 -8.20
CA ARG A 900 38.13 -8.55 -7.66
C ARG A 900 37.77 -8.89 -6.21
N ARG A 901 37.47 -7.88 -5.38
CA ARG A 901 37.11 -8.07 -3.98
C ARG A 901 35.73 -8.76 -3.83
N ALA A 902 34.75 -8.41 -4.64
CA ALA A 902 33.42 -9.04 -4.66
C ALA A 902 33.51 -10.53 -5.02
N ARG A 903 34.32 -10.90 -6.03
CA ARG A 903 34.55 -12.31 -6.40
C ARG A 903 35.22 -13.15 -5.32
N GLN A 904 36.00 -12.55 -4.44
CA GLN A 904 36.64 -13.25 -3.32
C GLN A 904 35.71 -13.47 -2.14
N GLN A 905 34.63 -12.69 -2.03
CA GLN A 905 33.64 -12.78 -0.96
C GLN A 905 32.44 -13.68 -1.27
N THR A 906 32.24 -14.07 -2.55
CA THR A 906 31.20 -15.03 -2.90
C THR A 906 31.67 -16.43 -2.46
N PRO A 907 30.98 -17.13 -1.54
CA PRO A 907 31.32 -18.51 -1.19
C PRO A 907 31.22 -19.36 -2.47
N LYS A 908 32.26 -20.14 -2.77
CA LYS A 908 32.15 -21.17 -3.81
C LYS A 908 31.04 -22.14 -3.36
N VAL A 909 29.92 -22.12 -4.04
CA VAL A 909 28.92 -23.20 -3.93
C VAL A 909 29.68 -24.49 -4.28
N PRO A 910 29.72 -25.52 -3.39
CA PRO A 910 30.30 -26.78 -3.77
C PRO A 910 29.55 -27.31 -4.99
N GLU A 911 30.25 -27.67 -6.03
CA GLU A 911 29.69 -28.46 -7.13
C GLU A 911 29.14 -29.75 -6.53
N THR A 912 27.84 -29.79 -6.28
CA THR A 912 27.15 -31.03 -5.94
C THR A 912 27.17 -31.89 -7.22
N THR A 913 28.07 -32.85 -7.26
CA THR A 913 28.09 -33.93 -8.23
C THR A 913 26.69 -34.54 -8.25
N MET A 914 25.99 -34.38 -9.36
CA MET A 914 24.76 -35.13 -9.60
C MET A 914 25.06 -36.62 -9.50
N PRO A 915 24.31 -37.41 -8.75
CA PRO A 915 24.42 -38.86 -8.84
C PRO A 915 23.92 -39.29 -10.21
N VAL A 916 24.78 -40.00 -10.91
CA VAL A 916 24.48 -40.68 -12.16
C VAL A 916 23.28 -41.58 -11.91
N ALA A 917 22.18 -41.36 -12.66
CA ALA A 917 21.03 -42.24 -12.69
C ALA A 917 21.49 -43.62 -13.19
N VAL A 918 21.44 -44.61 -12.27
CA VAL A 918 21.52 -46.01 -12.64
C VAL A 918 20.13 -46.42 -13.12
N SER A 919 20.03 -46.72 -14.39
CA SER A 919 18.88 -47.39 -15.01
C SER A 919 18.75 -48.83 -14.46
N ALA A 920 17.58 -49.15 -13.85
CA ALA A 920 16.95 -50.47 -13.82
C ALA A 920 15.43 -50.31 -13.61
#